data_d91fe3730f7e2e1504853ebd73182273
#
_entry.id   d91fe3730f7e2e1504853ebd73182273
#
_cell.length_a   1.000
_cell.length_b   1.000
_cell.length_c   1.000
_cell.angle_alpha   90.00
_cell.angle_beta   90.00
_cell.angle_gamma   90.00
#
_symmetry.space_group_name_H-M   'P 1'
#
loop_
_entity.id
_entity.type
_entity.pdbx_description
1 polymer ?
#
loop_
_entity_poly.entity_id
_entity_poly.type
_entity_poly.pdbx_seq_one_letter_code
_entity_poly.pdbx_strand_id
1 'polypeptide(L)'
;MNMRESERPGKVIEYLMLAGNVFLGLVVLELIVHGLVDYADATFLFQTQKKPVLALLCLFMTAFLLLVFSVCRRLTENLTLRKAKMVSALLLVPAFALQIYMLFYYRSSYLFDNAFVTGGASALAMDGQVAKEAVYYLSVYPNQNAYAVLTTVLWKLGTAAGISRAAMPLLLNCVNLVFLDTAAVLFLLTVSAYKKRTPGSFVRILFLLLCNPFLYIGVSYYYTITLSMPFVMGILYLYVRFLRKKEKHPYVILVILGLVVGFGYLLRATTMIPFIAVIACLLFLGRLQKRDLLAAAVAVLTIAGISAGNRQYIGLDTKDTAFPLTHWVMMSMTSPGSHNEADETYTASFPTAEEKKAADRERLAEKLQAMTAGDLLSLVHAKVENTWGRGSNGYPVYLENCLRTDGLYPYLFGDHKDFVILYHQGYYLCLLLGIFYDLLRTVRKKQWDSYVFQLTFLGAVLFYLLWETGSQYSLPFLLVLQFLAENGVEQWEEAVVSDRGKTCKLQRSICLVLLAGLIVFAIGNYSVFTGQTQEYTHPVVMQLLANEELSIGKEKLLQTFEASQPFDRVIFQWRNDDSSSDAVYEAVLASETGVIAEEEITGAGQPYNGATVLSFPTVTPDGTQMYTLSIRKKSGTDELRFITYSMGYYDAYAGGTLTLGGQELTKDLLLSVSRTEIKTYTTTKRYWAFTAFFIAALAVLFVLAGRGERRRMK
;
A
#
# COMPACT_ATOMS: atom_id res chain seq x y z
N MET A 1 -1.82 12.42 33.16
CA MET A 1 -1.93 11.72 34.47
C MET A 1 -0.55 11.20 34.74
N ASN A 2 0.21 11.90 35.60
CA ASN A 2 1.58 11.45 35.93
C ASN A 2 1.50 10.09 36.63
N MET A 3 2.34 9.14 36.19
CA MET A 3 2.50 7.86 36.89
C MET A 3 2.82 8.13 38.36
N ARG A 4 2.17 7.43 39.31
CA ARG A 4 2.54 7.48 40.72
C ARG A 4 3.97 6.94 40.86
N GLU A 5 4.74 7.41 41.83
CA GLU A 5 6.12 6.95 42.06
C GLU A 5 6.27 5.43 42.20
N SER A 6 5.22 4.75 42.70
CA SER A 6 5.14 3.29 42.80
C SER A 6 4.96 2.55 41.46
N GLU A 7 4.81 3.27 40.35
CA GLU A 7 4.56 2.71 39.02
C GLU A 7 5.74 2.90 38.04
N ARG A 8 6.88 3.39 38.54
CA ARG A 8 8.08 3.56 37.70
C ARG A 8 8.76 2.22 37.47
N PRO A 9 9.25 1.96 36.23
CA PRO A 9 10.02 0.75 35.93
C PRO A 9 11.30 0.71 36.76
N GLY A 10 11.78 -0.49 37.10
CA GLY A 10 13.09 -0.65 37.72
C GLY A 10 14.22 -0.05 36.85
N LYS A 11 15.32 0.40 37.47
CA LYS A 11 16.41 1.10 36.75
C LYS A 11 16.89 0.37 35.48
N VAL A 12 17.08 -0.96 35.53
CA VAL A 12 17.53 -1.76 34.38
C VAL A 12 16.53 -1.71 33.25
N ILE A 13 15.24 -1.86 33.56
CA ILE A 13 14.15 -1.80 32.58
C ILE A 13 14.06 -0.39 31.98
N GLU A 14 14.21 0.65 32.80
CA GLU A 14 14.24 2.04 32.32
C GLU A 14 15.40 2.28 31.34
N TYR A 15 16.59 1.74 31.58
CA TYR A 15 17.70 1.84 30.64
C TYR A 15 17.43 1.10 29.34
N LEU A 16 16.82 -0.09 29.39
CA LEU A 16 16.41 -0.84 28.17
C LEU A 16 15.36 -0.06 27.34
N MET A 17 14.37 0.52 28.03
CA MET A 17 13.35 1.36 27.36
C MET A 17 13.97 2.60 26.72
N LEU A 18 14.93 3.25 27.41
CA LEU A 18 15.66 4.39 26.86
C LEU A 18 16.51 3.99 25.65
N ALA A 19 17.25 2.88 25.74
CA ALA A 19 18.07 2.38 24.63
C ALA A 19 17.23 2.06 23.41
N GLY A 20 16.08 1.40 23.59
CA GLY A 20 15.13 1.12 22.50
C GLY A 20 14.61 2.39 21.83
N ASN A 21 14.26 3.42 22.62
CA ASN A 21 13.79 4.69 22.07
C ASN A 21 14.90 5.51 21.41
N VAL A 22 16.14 5.44 21.90
CA VAL A 22 17.28 6.07 21.22
C VAL A 22 17.54 5.38 19.87
N PHE A 23 17.57 4.05 19.84
CA PHE A 23 17.69 3.30 18.59
C PHE A 23 16.59 3.66 17.59
N LEU A 24 15.33 3.65 18.03
CA LEU A 24 14.19 4.03 17.18
C LEU A 24 14.30 5.49 16.72
N GLY A 25 14.80 6.39 17.57
CA GLY A 25 15.06 7.79 17.22
C GLY A 25 16.12 7.93 16.12
N LEU A 26 17.18 7.10 16.14
CA LEU A 26 18.20 7.07 15.09
C LEU A 26 17.61 6.54 13.77
N VAL A 27 16.79 5.48 13.80
CA VAL A 27 16.08 4.97 12.63
C VAL A 27 15.16 6.04 12.04
N VAL A 28 14.38 6.74 12.88
CA VAL A 28 13.48 7.80 12.38
C VAL A 28 14.27 8.98 11.80
N LEU A 29 15.41 9.33 12.39
CA LEU A 29 16.28 10.39 11.86
C LEU A 29 16.87 10.00 10.49
N GLU A 30 17.31 8.75 10.34
CA GLU A 30 17.77 8.20 9.07
C GLU A 30 16.66 8.28 8.01
N LEU A 31 15.44 7.83 8.33
CA LEU A 31 14.28 7.90 7.44
C LEU A 31 13.92 9.34 7.03
N ILE A 32 14.07 10.32 7.92
CA ILE A 32 13.85 11.73 7.60
C ILE A 32 14.90 12.21 6.60
N VAL A 33 16.18 11.91 6.82
CA VAL A 33 17.26 12.37 5.95
C VAL A 33 17.18 11.72 4.58
N HIS A 34 17.02 10.40 4.55
CA HIS A 34 16.92 9.62 3.30
C HIS A 34 15.65 9.98 2.52
N GLY A 35 14.52 10.04 3.19
CA GLY A 35 13.23 10.37 2.61
C GLY A 35 13.10 11.77 2.00
N LEU A 36 14.09 12.65 2.19
CA LEU A 36 14.15 13.94 1.50
C LEU A 36 14.54 13.80 0.02
N VAL A 37 15.27 12.76 -0.36
CA VAL A 37 15.87 12.63 -1.70
C VAL A 37 15.44 11.40 -2.47
N ASP A 38 15.18 10.27 -1.80
CA ASP A 38 14.92 8.98 -2.45
C ASP A 38 13.45 8.54 -2.29
N TYR A 39 12.51 9.42 -2.58
CA TYR A 39 11.06 9.20 -2.40
C TYR A 39 10.30 8.87 -3.70
N ALA A 40 10.90 9.06 -4.86
CA ALA A 40 10.18 9.09 -6.13
C ALA A 40 10.95 8.41 -7.27
N ASP A 41 11.06 7.09 -7.26
CA ASP A 41 11.64 6.36 -8.39
C ASP A 41 10.77 6.54 -9.65
N ALA A 42 11.44 6.59 -10.81
CA ALA A 42 10.82 6.60 -12.14
C ALA A 42 9.73 7.69 -12.35
N THR A 43 9.87 8.84 -11.71
CA THR A 43 9.02 10.00 -11.98
C THR A 43 9.74 11.04 -12.83
N PHE A 44 8.98 11.93 -13.48
CA PHE A 44 9.54 13.04 -14.27
C PHE A 44 10.45 13.95 -13.41
N LEU A 45 10.02 14.26 -12.20
CA LEU A 45 10.83 15.04 -11.26
C LEU A 45 12.15 14.36 -10.94
N PHE A 46 12.13 13.06 -10.68
CA PHE A 46 13.34 12.28 -10.36
C PHE A 46 14.32 12.23 -11.55
N GLN A 47 13.79 12.11 -12.78
CA GLN A 47 14.59 12.07 -14.00
C GLN A 47 15.19 13.42 -14.40
N THR A 48 14.47 14.53 -14.12
CA THR A 48 14.84 15.86 -14.60
C THR A 48 15.50 16.74 -13.55
N GLN A 49 15.33 16.44 -12.25
CA GLN A 49 15.84 17.26 -11.16
C GLN A 49 17.01 16.60 -10.43
N LYS A 50 17.94 17.44 -9.96
CA LYS A 50 19.06 16.98 -9.11
C LYS A 50 18.56 16.72 -7.67
N LYS A 51 19.20 15.79 -6.96
CA LYS A 51 18.88 15.45 -5.56
C LYS A 51 18.65 16.66 -4.62
N PRO A 52 19.45 17.74 -4.65
CA PRO A 52 19.15 18.91 -3.80
C PRO A 52 17.82 19.60 -4.12
N VAL A 53 17.41 19.64 -5.40
CA VAL A 53 16.11 20.21 -5.79
C VAL A 53 14.97 19.32 -5.34
N LEU A 54 15.11 17.99 -5.45
CA LEU A 54 14.14 17.04 -4.93
C LEU A 54 13.97 17.20 -3.41
N ALA A 55 15.08 17.34 -2.67
CA ALA A 55 15.05 17.61 -1.24
C ALA A 55 14.32 18.91 -0.90
N LEU A 56 14.57 20.00 -1.66
CA LEU A 56 13.89 21.28 -1.47
C LEU A 56 12.39 21.19 -1.76
N LEU A 57 11.98 20.45 -2.79
CA LEU A 57 10.56 20.20 -3.09
C LEU A 57 9.88 19.42 -1.97
N CYS A 58 10.54 18.38 -1.45
CA CYS A 58 10.04 17.59 -0.35
C CYS A 58 9.93 18.41 0.94
N LEU A 59 10.93 19.24 1.25
CA LEU A 59 10.91 20.18 2.37
C LEU A 59 9.81 21.24 2.19
N PHE A 60 9.61 21.75 0.97
CA PHE A 60 8.52 22.67 0.66
C PHE A 60 7.15 22.04 0.97
N MET A 61 6.90 20.84 0.47
CA MET A 61 5.64 20.14 0.70
C MET A 61 5.43 19.84 2.20
N THR A 62 6.47 19.37 2.89
CA THR A 62 6.44 19.10 4.33
C THR A 62 6.13 20.38 5.12
N ALA A 63 6.85 21.49 4.83
CA ALA A 63 6.63 22.76 5.52
C ALA A 63 5.24 23.35 5.21
N PHE A 64 4.76 23.21 3.99
CA PHE A 64 3.41 23.61 3.58
C PHE A 64 2.35 22.83 4.39
N LEU A 65 2.47 21.51 4.50
CA LEU A 65 1.53 20.67 5.28
C LEU A 65 1.58 20.98 6.78
N LEU A 66 2.78 21.13 7.36
CA LEU A 66 2.92 21.55 8.77
C LEU A 66 2.26 22.91 9.02
N LEU A 67 2.38 23.83 8.08
CA LEU A 67 1.70 25.12 8.16
C LEU A 67 0.19 24.98 8.11
N VAL A 68 -0.35 24.17 7.19
CA VAL A 68 -1.79 23.84 7.10
C VAL A 68 -2.28 23.24 8.42
N PHE A 69 -1.58 22.25 8.98
CA PHE A 69 -1.94 21.62 10.24
C PHE A 69 -1.90 22.60 11.42
N SER A 70 -0.91 23.46 11.46
CA SER A 70 -0.77 24.49 12.51
C SER A 70 -1.86 25.57 12.42
N VAL A 71 -2.27 25.96 11.22
CA VAL A 71 -3.40 26.90 11.00
C VAL A 71 -4.72 26.21 11.34
N CYS A 72 -4.93 24.94 10.93
CA CYS A 72 -6.10 24.16 11.24
C CYS A 72 -6.33 24.07 12.77
N ARG A 73 -5.27 23.85 13.55
CA ARG A 73 -5.34 23.86 15.01
C ARG A 73 -5.96 25.14 15.55
N ARG A 74 -5.48 26.31 15.10
CA ARG A 74 -6.02 27.59 15.57
C ARG A 74 -7.48 27.80 15.23
N LEU A 75 -7.87 27.39 14.02
CA LEU A 75 -9.25 27.49 13.57
C LEU A 75 -10.19 26.60 14.40
N THR A 76 -9.67 25.48 14.92
CA THR A 76 -10.46 24.49 15.67
C THR A 76 -10.39 24.65 17.18
N GLU A 77 -9.43 25.39 17.74
CA GLU A 77 -9.13 25.47 19.18
C GLU A 77 -10.36 25.77 20.06
N ASN A 78 -11.26 26.67 19.62
CA ASN A 78 -12.43 27.15 20.38
C ASN A 78 -13.77 26.63 19.79
N LEU A 79 -13.76 25.49 19.11
CA LEU A 79 -15.00 24.93 18.59
C LEU A 79 -15.89 24.41 19.72
N THR A 80 -17.16 24.82 19.69
CA THR A 80 -18.20 24.19 20.51
C THR A 80 -18.50 22.79 19.97
N LEU A 81 -19.06 21.92 20.79
CA LEU A 81 -19.42 20.55 20.39
C LEU A 81 -20.31 20.52 19.13
N ARG A 82 -21.30 21.43 19.03
CA ARG A 82 -22.19 21.54 17.86
C ARG A 82 -21.42 21.89 16.58
N LYS A 83 -20.54 22.91 16.65
CA LYS A 83 -19.70 23.31 15.53
C LYS A 83 -18.70 22.21 15.16
N ALA A 84 -18.10 21.54 16.13
CA ALA A 84 -17.19 20.42 15.89
C ALA A 84 -17.87 19.26 15.15
N LYS A 85 -19.08 18.86 15.56
CA LYS A 85 -19.89 17.85 14.85
C LYS A 85 -20.17 18.26 13.41
N MET A 86 -20.55 19.53 13.18
CA MET A 86 -20.82 20.04 11.84
C MET A 86 -19.56 20.02 10.96
N VAL A 87 -18.41 20.50 11.47
CA VAL A 87 -17.13 20.47 10.73
C VAL A 87 -16.68 19.05 10.48
N SER A 88 -16.82 18.13 11.46
CA SER A 88 -16.52 16.71 11.25
C SER A 88 -17.36 16.10 10.13
N ALA A 89 -18.65 16.40 10.06
CA ALA A 89 -19.53 15.94 8.98
C ALA A 89 -19.09 16.51 7.61
N LEU A 90 -18.75 17.81 7.57
CA LEU A 90 -18.24 18.47 6.35
C LEU A 90 -16.90 17.88 5.86
N LEU A 91 -16.10 17.32 6.75
CA LEU A 91 -14.87 16.61 6.40
C LEU A 91 -15.14 15.17 5.97
N LEU A 92 -15.99 14.45 6.70
CA LEU A 92 -16.25 13.02 6.46
C LEU A 92 -17.03 12.77 5.17
N VAL A 93 -18.02 13.61 4.84
CA VAL A 93 -18.85 13.41 3.63
C VAL A 93 -18.00 13.41 2.35
N PRO A 94 -17.17 14.43 2.05
CA PRO A 94 -16.35 14.41 0.85
C PRO A 94 -15.25 13.32 0.91
N ALA A 95 -14.71 13.01 2.09
CA ALA A 95 -13.73 11.94 2.24
C ALA A 95 -14.35 10.58 1.86
N PHE A 96 -15.52 10.26 2.41
CA PHE A 96 -16.22 9.03 2.07
C PHE A 96 -16.67 9.01 0.59
N ALA A 97 -17.15 10.14 0.06
CA ALA A 97 -17.48 10.24 -1.36
C ALA A 97 -16.27 9.97 -2.25
N LEU A 98 -15.08 10.44 -1.87
CA LEU A 98 -13.83 10.14 -2.58
C LEU A 98 -13.46 8.66 -2.47
N GLN A 99 -13.60 8.02 -1.30
CA GLN A 99 -13.37 6.57 -1.16
C GLN A 99 -14.32 5.76 -2.07
N ILE A 100 -15.61 6.12 -2.09
CA ILE A 100 -16.59 5.48 -2.96
C ILE A 100 -16.25 5.70 -4.44
N TYR A 101 -15.85 6.92 -4.82
CA TYR A 101 -15.40 7.20 -6.17
C TYR A 101 -14.19 6.32 -6.56
N MET A 102 -13.18 6.25 -5.70
CA MET A 102 -11.99 5.41 -5.92
C MET A 102 -12.37 3.93 -6.04
N LEU A 103 -13.24 3.44 -5.15
CA LEU A 103 -13.70 2.05 -5.10
C LEU A 103 -14.40 1.62 -6.39
N PHE A 104 -15.29 2.45 -6.92
CA PHE A 104 -16.07 2.09 -8.11
C PHE A 104 -15.35 2.40 -9.41
N TYR A 105 -14.52 3.44 -9.44
CA TYR A 105 -13.90 3.93 -10.66
C TYR A 105 -12.54 3.28 -10.94
N TYR A 106 -11.67 3.17 -9.90
CA TYR A 106 -10.32 2.61 -10.02
C TYR A 106 -10.25 1.21 -9.41
N ARG A 107 -10.82 0.24 -10.11
CA ARG A 107 -10.70 -1.18 -9.76
C ARG A 107 -9.37 -1.70 -10.27
N SER A 108 -8.41 -1.89 -9.35
CA SER A 108 -7.12 -2.51 -9.69
C SER A 108 -7.27 -4.02 -9.81
N SER A 109 -6.58 -4.61 -10.78
CA SER A 109 -6.38 -6.06 -10.83
C SER A 109 -5.46 -6.49 -9.70
N TYR A 110 -5.70 -7.69 -9.17
CA TYR A 110 -4.84 -8.25 -8.13
C TYR A 110 -3.56 -8.78 -8.76
N LEU A 111 -2.42 -8.35 -8.21
CA LEU A 111 -1.10 -8.69 -8.69
C LEU A 111 -0.38 -9.61 -7.69
N PHE A 112 0.62 -10.33 -8.15
CA PHE A 112 1.51 -11.16 -7.33
C PHE A 112 0.72 -12.16 -6.44
N ASP A 113 1.11 -12.28 -5.19
CA ASP A 113 0.52 -13.17 -4.18
C ASP A 113 -1.00 -13.06 -4.09
N ASN A 114 -1.51 -11.84 -4.21
CA ASN A 114 -2.94 -11.56 -4.12
C ASN A 114 -3.72 -12.24 -5.27
N ALA A 115 -3.14 -12.28 -6.46
CA ALA A 115 -3.74 -12.96 -7.62
C ALA A 115 -3.83 -14.47 -7.38
N PHE A 116 -2.75 -15.11 -6.90
CA PHE A 116 -2.73 -16.55 -6.60
C PHE A 116 -3.78 -16.91 -5.54
N VAL A 117 -3.84 -16.14 -4.45
CA VAL A 117 -4.79 -16.44 -3.37
C VAL A 117 -6.23 -16.23 -3.83
N THR A 118 -6.51 -15.12 -4.52
CA THR A 118 -7.88 -14.80 -4.99
C THR A 118 -8.36 -15.79 -6.04
N GLY A 119 -7.50 -16.15 -6.99
CA GLY A 119 -7.80 -17.15 -8.01
C GLY A 119 -7.99 -18.54 -7.42
N GLY A 120 -7.07 -19.00 -6.55
CA GLY A 120 -7.20 -20.25 -5.84
C GLY A 120 -8.48 -20.35 -5.01
N ALA A 121 -8.83 -19.26 -4.31
CA ALA A 121 -10.05 -19.16 -3.51
C ALA A 121 -11.32 -19.18 -4.37
N SER A 122 -11.28 -18.57 -5.58
CA SER A 122 -12.42 -18.57 -6.51
C SER A 122 -12.74 -19.98 -7.00
N ALA A 123 -11.74 -20.76 -7.39
CA ALA A 123 -11.90 -22.14 -7.80
C ALA A 123 -12.35 -23.04 -6.62
N LEU A 124 -11.77 -22.85 -5.44
CA LEU A 124 -12.20 -23.54 -4.23
C LEU A 124 -13.69 -23.23 -3.89
N ALA A 125 -14.16 -22.05 -4.20
CA ALA A 125 -15.56 -21.68 -4.01
C ALA A 125 -16.50 -22.35 -5.02
N MET A 126 -16.10 -22.44 -6.29
CA MET A 126 -16.94 -22.90 -7.41
C MET A 126 -16.83 -24.42 -7.63
N ASP A 127 -15.62 -24.97 -7.60
CA ASP A 127 -15.32 -26.36 -7.96
C ASP A 127 -15.02 -27.23 -6.73
N GLY A 128 -14.86 -26.62 -5.55
CA GLY A 128 -14.46 -27.33 -4.33
C GLY A 128 -12.99 -27.73 -4.27
N GLN A 129 -12.17 -27.24 -5.21
CA GLN A 129 -10.72 -27.48 -5.29
C GLN A 129 -9.98 -26.18 -5.60
N VAL A 130 -8.75 -26.09 -5.13
CA VAL A 130 -7.88 -24.94 -5.45
C VAL A 130 -7.52 -24.96 -6.93
N ALA A 131 -7.50 -23.80 -7.57
CA ALA A 131 -7.03 -23.67 -8.95
C ALA A 131 -5.63 -24.27 -9.13
N LYS A 132 -5.41 -25.01 -10.20
CA LYS A 132 -4.14 -25.70 -10.49
C LYS A 132 -2.94 -24.74 -10.39
N GLU A 133 -3.08 -23.53 -10.89
CA GLU A 133 -2.07 -22.51 -10.95
C GLU A 133 -1.71 -21.96 -9.56
N ALA A 134 -2.64 -22.04 -8.60
CA ALA A 134 -2.47 -21.58 -7.21
C ALA A 134 -2.00 -22.69 -6.25
N VAL A 135 -2.03 -23.96 -6.66
CA VAL A 135 -1.67 -25.11 -5.78
C VAL A 135 -0.25 -24.97 -5.24
N TYR A 136 0.72 -24.70 -6.12
CA TYR A 136 2.11 -24.53 -5.68
C TYR A 136 2.21 -23.40 -4.65
N TYR A 137 1.71 -22.24 -4.97
CA TYR A 137 1.78 -21.06 -4.09
C TYR A 137 1.17 -21.33 -2.71
N LEU A 138 -0.06 -21.85 -2.64
CA LEU A 138 -0.74 -22.12 -1.38
C LEU A 138 -0.13 -23.30 -0.59
N SER A 139 0.56 -24.23 -1.25
CA SER A 139 1.29 -25.30 -0.58
C SER A 139 2.61 -24.83 0.03
N VAL A 140 3.30 -23.89 -0.63
CA VAL A 140 4.56 -23.30 -0.16
C VAL A 140 4.32 -22.24 0.92
N TYR A 141 3.22 -21.47 0.82
CA TYR A 141 2.87 -20.37 1.72
C TYR A 141 1.58 -20.62 2.53
N PRO A 142 1.53 -21.62 3.44
CA PRO A 142 0.32 -21.97 4.20
C PRO A 142 -0.14 -20.87 5.17
N ASN A 143 0.68 -19.85 5.42
CA ASN A 143 0.31 -18.63 6.14
C ASN A 143 -0.77 -17.81 5.42
N GLN A 144 -0.99 -18.03 4.10
CA GLN A 144 -2.05 -17.40 3.32
C GLN A 144 -3.40 -18.16 3.41
N ASN A 145 -3.44 -19.33 4.03
CA ASN A 145 -4.62 -20.19 4.07
C ASN A 145 -5.85 -19.52 4.69
N ALA A 146 -5.68 -18.71 5.75
CA ALA A 146 -6.82 -18.02 6.37
C ALA A 146 -7.39 -16.93 5.45
N TYR A 147 -6.54 -16.25 4.71
CA TYR A 147 -6.95 -15.28 3.71
C TYR A 147 -7.64 -15.96 2.52
N ALA A 148 -7.13 -17.11 2.06
CA ALA A 148 -7.76 -17.90 1.01
C ALA A 148 -9.16 -18.37 1.42
N VAL A 149 -9.33 -18.90 2.66
CA VAL A 149 -10.64 -19.34 3.16
C VAL A 149 -11.61 -18.19 3.32
N LEU A 150 -11.17 -17.04 3.87
CA LEU A 150 -11.99 -15.83 3.94
C LEU A 150 -12.49 -15.42 2.55
N THR A 151 -11.58 -15.36 1.57
CA THR A 151 -11.89 -15.02 0.19
C THR A 151 -12.85 -16.03 -0.45
N THR A 152 -12.67 -17.34 -0.19
CA THR A 152 -13.58 -18.40 -0.63
C THR A 152 -14.99 -18.20 -0.09
N VAL A 153 -15.12 -17.89 1.20
CA VAL A 153 -16.43 -17.63 1.83
C VAL A 153 -17.10 -16.42 1.19
N LEU A 154 -16.36 -15.31 0.98
CA LEU A 154 -16.89 -14.12 0.33
C LEU A 154 -17.30 -14.41 -1.12
N TRP A 155 -16.52 -15.21 -1.84
CA TRP A 155 -16.85 -15.64 -3.20
C TRP A 155 -18.15 -16.45 -3.23
N LYS A 156 -18.32 -17.45 -2.34
CA LYS A 156 -19.56 -18.23 -2.21
C LYS A 156 -20.77 -17.34 -1.90
N LEU A 157 -20.62 -16.40 -0.96
CA LEU A 157 -21.69 -15.47 -0.59
C LEU A 157 -22.05 -14.54 -1.77
N GLY A 158 -21.07 -14.03 -2.50
CA GLY A 158 -21.27 -13.20 -3.67
C GLY A 158 -21.99 -13.94 -4.79
N THR A 159 -21.56 -15.16 -5.10
CA THR A 159 -22.21 -16.04 -6.08
C THR A 159 -23.65 -16.36 -5.68
N ALA A 160 -23.89 -16.71 -4.41
CA ALA A 160 -25.24 -16.95 -3.90
C ALA A 160 -26.14 -15.71 -3.97
N ALA A 161 -25.57 -14.52 -3.89
CA ALA A 161 -26.26 -13.25 -4.07
C ALA A 161 -26.42 -12.82 -5.54
N GLY A 162 -25.98 -13.64 -6.51
CA GLY A 162 -26.08 -13.35 -7.94
C GLY A 162 -25.05 -12.35 -8.47
N ILE A 163 -23.97 -12.09 -7.74
CA ILE A 163 -22.89 -11.22 -8.20
C ILE A 163 -22.11 -11.92 -9.31
N SER A 164 -21.94 -11.23 -10.45
CA SER A 164 -21.19 -11.78 -11.59
C SER A 164 -19.69 -11.92 -11.28
N ARG A 165 -18.99 -12.79 -12.02
CA ARG A 165 -17.55 -13.00 -11.93
C ARG A 165 -16.78 -11.66 -12.04
N ALA A 166 -17.10 -10.84 -13.01
CA ALA A 166 -16.48 -9.53 -13.25
C ALA A 166 -16.71 -8.52 -12.12
N ALA A 167 -17.79 -8.67 -11.34
CA ALA A 167 -18.10 -7.79 -10.20
C ALA A 167 -17.55 -8.30 -8.86
N MET A 168 -17.04 -9.53 -8.80
CA MET A 168 -16.54 -10.12 -7.56
C MET A 168 -15.37 -9.35 -6.94
N PRO A 169 -14.37 -8.83 -7.70
CA PRO A 169 -13.32 -7.98 -7.14
C PRO A 169 -13.86 -6.74 -6.46
N LEU A 170 -14.96 -6.16 -6.95
CA LEU A 170 -15.61 -5.01 -6.31
C LEU A 170 -16.18 -5.39 -4.93
N LEU A 171 -16.82 -6.57 -4.79
CA LEU A 171 -17.28 -7.07 -3.49
C LEU A 171 -16.11 -7.19 -2.50
N LEU A 172 -14.99 -7.78 -2.92
CA LEU A 172 -13.82 -7.94 -2.07
C LEU A 172 -13.24 -6.59 -1.65
N ASN A 173 -13.18 -5.61 -2.57
CA ASN A 173 -12.75 -4.26 -2.27
C ASN A 173 -13.75 -3.51 -1.36
N CYS A 174 -15.06 -3.78 -1.42
CA CYS A 174 -16.03 -3.28 -0.44
C CYS A 174 -15.72 -3.80 0.97
N VAL A 175 -15.40 -5.07 1.11
CA VAL A 175 -14.97 -5.65 2.39
C VAL A 175 -13.68 -4.97 2.87
N ASN A 176 -12.72 -4.77 1.98
CA ASN A 176 -11.48 -4.06 2.31
C ASN A 176 -11.73 -2.63 2.81
N LEU A 177 -12.63 -1.87 2.17
CA LEU A 177 -13.03 -0.54 2.62
C LEU A 177 -13.60 -0.57 4.06
N VAL A 178 -14.46 -1.55 4.38
CA VAL A 178 -14.99 -1.72 5.75
C VAL A 178 -13.86 -1.98 6.75
N PHE A 179 -12.87 -2.81 6.40
CA PHE A 179 -11.71 -3.04 7.27
C PHE A 179 -10.85 -1.79 7.45
N LEU A 180 -10.58 -1.06 6.37
CA LEU A 180 -9.79 0.17 6.39
C LEU A 180 -10.47 1.24 7.27
N ASP A 181 -11.77 1.46 7.08
CA ASP A 181 -12.53 2.44 7.86
C ASP A 181 -12.71 1.99 9.32
N THR A 182 -12.85 0.67 9.59
CA THR A 182 -12.82 0.13 10.95
C THR A 182 -11.50 0.45 11.65
N ALA A 183 -10.37 0.32 10.96
CA ALA A 183 -9.07 0.70 11.50
C ALA A 183 -8.99 2.20 11.81
N ALA A 184 -9.51 3.06 10.91
CA ALA A 184 -9.58 4.51 11.11
C ALA A 184 -10.48 4.88 12.32
N VAL A 185 -11.63 4.24 12.47
CA VAL A 185 -12.52 4.42 13.63
C VAL A 185 -11.83 3.96 14.92
N LEU A 186 -11.19 2.79 14.92
CA LEU A 186 -10.43 2.30 16.08
C LEU A 186 -9.27 3.23 16.45
N PHE A 187 -8.61 3.84 15.47
CA PHE A 187 -7.61 4.88 15.72
C PHE A 187 -8.24 6.09 16.47
N LEU A 188 -9.35 6.63 15.99
CA LEU A 188 -10.04 7.76 16.64
C LEU A 188 -10.52 7.42 18.06
N LEU A 189 -11.02 6.19 18.25
CA LEU A 189 -11.40 5.67 19.57
C LEU A 189 -10.18 5.53 20.49
N THR A 190 -9.05 5.05 19.98
CA THR A 190 -7.79 4.90 20.72
C THR A 190 -7.28 6.26 21.19
N VAL A 191 -7.21 7.24 20.29
CA VAL A 191 -6.77 8.61 20.63
C VAL A 191 -7.69 9.25 21.66
N SER A 192 -9.01 9.04 21.54
CA SER A 192 -10.00 9.56 22.50
C SER A 192 -9.95 8.88 23.87
N ALA A 193 -9.65 7.57 23.90
CA ALA A 193 -9.48 6.81 25.14
C ALA A 193 -8.16 7.11 25.83
N TYR A 194 -7.11 7.43 25.05
CA TYR A 194 -5.76 7.70 25.58
C TYR A 194 -5.73 8.99 26.43
N LYS A 195 -6.29 10.08 25.93
CA LYS A 195 -6.33 11.39 26.60
C LYS A 195 -7.68 12.07 26.32
N LYS A 196 -8.24 12.74 27.35
CA LYS A 196 -9.47 13.53 27.19
C LYS A 196 -9.23 14.62 26.13
N ARG A 197 -10.07 14.68 25.12
CA ARG A 197 -9.96 15.61 24.00
C ARG A 197 -11.00 16.72 24.07
N THR A 198 -10.62 17.93 23.66
CA THR A 198 -11.58 18.99 23.37
C THR A 198 -12.27 18.71 22.02
N PRO A 199 -13.48 19.26 21.78
CA PRO A 199 -14.12 19.11 20.47
C PRO A 199 -13.24 19.59 19.31
N GLY A 200 -12.48 20.67 19.50
CA GLY A 200 -11.56 21.19 18.48
C GLY A 200 -10.36 20.30 18.23
N SER A 201 -9.76 19.72 19.29
CA SER A 201 -8.64 18.79 19.08
C SER A 201 -9.07 17.51 18.38
N PHE A 202 -10.30 17.04 18.61
CA PHE A 202 -10.84 15.89 17.88
C PHE A 202 -11.00 16.20 16.38
N VAL A 203 -11.55 17.38 16.02
CA VAL A 203 -11.66 17.80 14.60
C VAL A 203 -10.28 17.87 13.94
N ARG A 204 -9.28 18.39 14.64
CA ARG A 204 -7.90 18.44 14.14
C ARG A 204 -7.35 17.05 13.85
N ILE A 205 -7.50 16.11 14.79
CA ILE A 205 -7.04 14.72 14.62
C ILE A 205 -7.76 14.04 13.47
N LEU A 206 -9.07 14.25 13.34
CA LEU A 206 -9.86 13.78 12.20
C LEU A 206 -9.34 14.37 10.89
N PHE A 207 -9.06 15.67 10.84
CA PHE A 207 -8.50 16.31 9.65
C PHE A 207 -7.15 15.71 9.26
N LEU A 208 -6.23 15.53 10.22
CA LEU A 208 -4.94 14.88 9.99
C LEU A 208 -5.09 13.45 9.47
N LEU A 209 -6.02 12.68 10.04
CA LEU A 209 -6.33 11.33 9.58
C LEU A 209 -6.81 11.35 8.13
N LEU A 210 -7.75 12.23 7.80
CA LEU A 210 -8.31 12.34 6.45
C LEU A 210 -7.33 12.92 5.41
N CYS A 211 -6.25 13.58 5.85
CA CYS A 211 -5.14 13.94 4.98
C CYS A 211 -4.22 12.75 4.63
N ASN A 212 -4.41 11.58 5.24
CA ASN A 212 -3.65 10.39 4.89
C ASN A 212 -4.10 9.86 3.52
N PRO A 213 -3.26 9.95 2.47
CA PRO A 213 -3.69 9.60 1.12
C PRO A 213 -3.97 8.11 0.95
N PHE A 214 -3.37 7.25 1.77
CA PHE A 214 -3.59 5.81 1.71
C PHE A 214 -5.04 5.42 2.04
N LEU A 215 -5.78 6.21 2.82
CA LEU A 215 -7.21 5.96 3.11
C LEU A 215 -8.09 5.98 1.84
N TYR A 216 -7.62 6.59 0.76
CA TYR A 216 -8.34 6.69 -0.51
C TYR A 216 -7.81 5.70 -1.54
N ILE A 217 -6.49 5.66 -1.71
CA ILE A 217 -5.84 4.77 -2.69
C ILE A 217 -5.94 3.31 -2.25
N GLY A 218 -5.81 3.05 -0.96
CA GLY A 218 -5.85 1.70 -0.37
C GLY A 218 -7.21 1.00 -0.43
N VAL A 219 -8.30 1.67 -0.84
CA VAL A 219 -9.64 1.05 -0.91
C VAL A 219 -9.70 -0.12 -1.88
N SER A 220 -8.92 -0.08 -2.97
CA SER A 220 -8.82 -1.15 -3.97
C SER A 220 -7.75 -2.20 -3.63
N TYR A 221 -7.13 -2.12 -2.47
CA TYR A 221 -6.06 -3.03 -2.06
C TYR A 221 -6.56 -4.10 -1.09
N TYR A 222 -7.47 -4.98 -1.57
CA TYR A 222 -7.93 -6.13 -0.80
C TYR A 222 -6.79 -7.14 -0.63
N TYR A 223 -6.07 -7.05 0.47
CA TYR A 223 -4.95 -7.95 0.79
C TYR A 223 -4.74 -8.06 2.31
N THR A 224 -3.99 -9.07 2.75
CA THR A 224 -3.73 -9.31 4.18
C THR A 224 -3.20 -8.09 4.92
N ILE A 225 -2.51 -7.20 4.23
CA ILE A 225 -1.90 -5.99 4.77
C ILE A 225 -2.97 -5.00 5.26
N THR A 226 -3.95 -4.67 4.41
CA THR A 226 -5.05 -3.76 4.76
C THR A 226 -6.04 -4.42 5.71
N LEU A 227 -6.35 -5.71 5.46
CA LEU A 227 -7.25 -6.49 6.32
C LEU A 227 -6.70 -6.67 7.74
N SER A 228 -5.38 -6.57 7.95
CA SER A 228 -4.77 -6.68 9.29
C SER A 228 -4.80 -5.37 10.10
N MET A 229 -4.99 -4.21 9.46
CA MET A 229 -4.94 -2.89 10.14
C MET A 229 -5.93 -2.75 11.32
N PRO A 230 -7.21 -3.17 11.22
CA PRO A 230 -8.14 -3.05 12.33
C PRO A 230 -7.77 -3.93 13.52
N PHE A 231 -7.08 -5.05 13.31
CA PHE A 231 -6.61 -5.90 14.40
C PHE A 231 -5.45 -5.26 15.15
N VAL A 232 -4.48 -4.66 14.44
CA VAL A 232 -3.40 -3.88 15.06
C VAL A 232 -3.97 -2.77 15.93
N MET A 233 -4.88 -1.96 15.39
CA MET A 233 -5.51 -0.88 16.15
C MET A 233 -6.45 -1.38 17.23
N GLY A 234 -7.15 -2.50 17.02
CA GLY A 234 -8.03 -3.13 17.99
C GLY A 234 -7.30 -3.60 19.24
N ILE A 235 -6.13 -4.24 19.10
CA ILE A 235 -5.27 -4.65 20.21
C ILE A 235 -4.85 -3.43 21.05
N LEU A 236 -4.39 -2.36 20.39
CA LEU A 236 -3.95 -1.13 21.05
C LEU A 236 -5.13 -0.38 21.71
N TYR A 237 -6.30 -0.35 21.06
CA TYR A 237 -7.53 0.22 21.62
C TYR A 237 -7.95 -0.49 22.91
N LEU A 238 -8.00 -1.84 22.88
CA LEU A 238 -8.37 -2.65 24.05
C LEU A 238 -7.38 -2.43 25.20
N TYR A 239 -6.09 -2.33 24.92
CA TYR A 239 -5.09 -1.99 25.93
C TYR A 239 -5.33 -0.60 26.53
N VAL A 240 -5.45 0.44 25.70
CA VAL A 240 -5.59 1.83 26.16
C VAL A 240 -6.89 2.03 26.92
N ARG A 241 -7.99 1.46 26.44
CA ARG A 241 -9.32 1.69 26.99
C ARG A 241 -9.57 0.91 28.27
N PHE A 242 -9.09 -0.31 28.38
CA PHE A 242 -9.44 -1.22 29.44
C PHE A 242 -8.26 -1.66 30.31
N LEU A 243 -7.21 -2.23 29.74
CA LEU A 243 -6.11 -2.81 30.52
C LEU A 243 -5.30 -1.75 31.25
N ARG A 244 -5.08 -0.59 30.64
CA ARG A 244 -4.38 0.54 31.26
C ARG A 244 -5.13 1.13 32.46
N LYS A 245 -6.46 1.10 32.47
CA LYS A 245 -7.33 1.75 33.47
C LYS A 245 -7.90 0.82 34.57
N LYS A 246 -7.63 -0.50 34.52
CA LYS A 246 -8.16 -1.51 35.45
C LYS A 246 -9.70 -1.46 35.54
N GLU A 247 -10.39 -1.59 34.41
CA GLU A 247 -11.85 -1.58 34.35
C GLU A 247 -12.51 -2.86 34.89
N LYS A 248 -13.84 -2.78 35.11
CA LYS A 248 -14.68 -3.92 35.48
C LYS A 248 -14.76 -4.95 34.34
N HIS A 249 -14.91 -6.23 34.66
CA HIS A 249 -14.99 -7.35 33.71
C HIS A 249 -13.73 -7.64 32.88
N PRO A 250 -12.56 -7.81 33.50
CA PRO A 250 -11.29 -8.03 32.82
C PRO A 250 -11.28 -9.30 31.96
N TYR A 251 -11.97 -10.36 32.36
CA TYR A 251 -11.96 -11.65 31.65
C TYR A 251 -12.61 -11.56 30.28
N VAL A 252 -13.76 -10.89 30.14
CA VAL A 252 -14.42 -10.69 28.84
C VAL A 252 -13.49 -9.93 27.88
N ILE A 253 -12.83 -8.89 28.39
CA ILE A 253 -11.91 -8.09 27.59
C ILE A 253 -10.67 -8.89 27.17
N LEU A 254 -10.16 -9.73 28.06
CA LEU A 254 -9.03 -10.62 27.74
C LEU A 254 -9.40 -11.68 26.70
N VAL A 255 -10.62 -12.23 26.75
CA VAL A 255 -11.13 -13.13 25.72
C VAL A 255 -11.25 -12.41 24.38
N ILE A 256 -11.86 -11.21 24.36
CA ILE A 256 -11.98 -10.39 23.14
C ILE A 256 -10.58 -10.07 22.59
N LEU A 257 -9.65 -9.65 23.44
CA LEU A 257 -8.25 -9.40 23.04
C LEU A 257 -7.61 -10.64 22.41
N GLY A 258 -7.76 -11.81 23.04
CA GLY A 258 -7.24 -13.06 22.51
C GLY A 258 -7.83 -13.43 21.15
N LEU A 259 -9.15 -13.24 20.96
CA LEU A 259 -9.80 -13.44 19.65
C LEU A 259 -9.28 -12.45 18.60
N VAL A 260 -9.17 -11.17 18.93
CA VAL A 260 -8.64 -10.14 18.02
C VAL A 260 -7.21 -10.48 17.62
N VAL A 261 -6.36 -10.88 18.55
CA VAL A 261 -4.98 -11.33 18.28
C VAL A 261 -4.98 -12.57 17.39
N GLY A 262 -5.79 -13.57 17.72
CA GLY A 262 -5.85 -14.85 16.98
C GLY A 262 -6.29 -14.64 15.52
N PHE A 263 -7.38 -13.93 15.28
CA PHE A 263 -7.85 -13.61 13.92
C PHE A 263 -6.87 -12.71 13.16
N GLY A 264 -6.29 -11.71 13.84
CA GLY A 264 -5.28 -10.85 13.24
C GLY A 264 -4.06 -11.65 12.78
N TYR A 265 -3.51 -12.54 13.64
CA TYR A 265 -2.38 -13.40 13.32
C TYR A 265 -2.65 -14.30 12.11
N LEU A 266 -3.86 -14.88 12.03
CA LEU A 266 -4.26 -15.74 10.92
C LEU A 266 -4.27 -15.02 9.57
N LEU A 267 -4.59 -13.72 9.55
CA LEU A 267 -4.49 -12.90 8.35
C LEU A 267 -3.05 -12.44 8.09
N ARG A 268 -2.34 -12.04 9.14
CA ARG A 268 -0.95 -11.59 9.03
C ARG A 268 -0.20 -11.72 10.36
N ALA A 269 0.86 -12.53 10.36
CA ALA A 269 1.61 -12.85 11.60
C ALA A 269 2.14 -11.61 12.34
N THR A 270 2.44 -10.51 11.63
CA THR A 270 2.94 -9.27 12.23
C THR A 270 1.93 -8.56 13.13
N THR A 271 0.64 -8.93 13.11
CA THR A 271 -0.35 -8.44 14.09
C THR A 271 -0.08 -8.94 15.51
N MET A 272 0.81 -9.92 15.68
CA MET A 272 1.30 -10.32 17.00
C MET A 272 2.19 -9.26 17.66
N ILE A 273 2.85 -8.41 16.88
CA ILE A 273 3.79 -7.40 17.39
C ILE A 273 3.12 -6.45 18.40
N PRO A 274 1.97 -5.80 18.14
CA PRO A 274 1.31 -4.96 19.15
C PRO A 274 0.86 -5.76 20.39
N PHE A 275 0.52 -7.04 20.25
CA PHE A 275 0.19 -7.86 21.41
C PHE A 275 1.43 -8.14 22.28
N ILE A 276 2.56 -8.48 21.66
CA ILE A 276 3.86 -8.63 22.36
C ILE A 276 4.23 -7.31 23.05
N ALA A 277 4.05 -6.17 22.36
CA ALA A 277 4.28 -4.85 22.92
C ALA A 277 3.40 -4.55 24.15
N VAL A 278 2.12 -4.97 24.11
CA VAL A 278 1.20 -4.85 25.26
C VAL A 278 1.69 -5.68 26.45
N ILE A 279 2.04 -6.95 26.22
CA ILE A 279 2.54 -7.84 27.30
C ILE A 279 3.85 -7.30 27.87
N ALA A 280 4.79 -6.91 27.03
CA ALA A 280 6.07 -6.32 27.47
C ALA A 280 5.86 -5.02 28.24
N CYS A 281 4.96 -4.16 27.79
CA CYS A 281 4.63 -2.92 28.49
C CYS A 281 4.02 -3.19 29.88
N LEU A 282 3.08 -4.15 29.99
CA LEU A 282 2.52 -4.57 31.27
C LEU A 282 3.59 -5.16 32.21
N LEU A 283 4.52 -5.96 31.66
CA LEU A 283 5.65 -6.52 32.40
C LEU A 283 6.59 -5.41 32.90
N PHE A 284 7.02 -4.52 32.02
CA PHE A 284 7.96 -3.43 32.36
C PHE A 284 7.40 -2.46 33.40
N LEU A 285 6.09 -2.25 33.40
CA LEU A 285 5.40 -1.42 34.37
C LEU A 285 4.99 -2.18 35.64
N GLY A 286 5.35 -3.47 35.79
CA GLY A 286 4.98 -4.31 36.93
C GLY A 286 3.47 -4.53 37.07
N ARG A 287 2.73 -4.48 35.97
CA ARG A 287 1.25 -4.58 35.93
C ARG A 287 0.75 -5.91 35.38
N LEU A 288 1.63 -6.73 34.83
CA LEU A 288 1.28 -8.06 34.28
C LEU A 288 0.75 -8.95 35.40
N GLN A 289 -0.42 -9.54 35.17
CA GLN A 289 -1.07 -10.45 36.11
C GLN A 289 -1.27 -11.83 35.47
N LYS A 290 -1.34 -12.89 36.28
CA LYS A 290 -1.56 -14.27 35.80
C LYS A 290 -2.81 -14.40 34.91
N ARG A 291 -3.87 -13.62 35.19
CA ARG A 291 -5.10 -13.60 34.37
C ARG A 291 -4.87 -13.08 32.95
N ASP A 292 -3.87 -12.22 32.74
CA ASP A 292 -3.60 -11.64 31.41
C ASP A 292 -3.10 -12.71 30.42
N LEU A 293 -2.59 -13.85 30.94
CA LEU A 293 -2.27 -15.04 30.15
C LEU A 293 -3.51 -15.65 29.48
N LEU A 294 -4.73 -15.35 29.95
CA LEU A 294 -5.96 -15.79 29.29
C LEU A 294 -6.03 -15.28 27.85
N ALA A 295 -5.62 -14.04 27.59
CA ALA A 295 -5.61 -13.51 26.22
C ALA A 295 -4.66 -14.31 25.31
N ALA A 296 -3.48 -14.65 25.81
CA ALA A 296 -2.54 -15.50 25.07
C ALA A 296 -3.09 -16.91 24.84
N ALA A 297 -3.71 -17.53 25.84
CA ALA A 297 -4.32 -18.83 25.72
C ALA A 297 -5.46 -18.84 24.67
N VAL A 298 -6.35 -17.85 24.70
CA VAL A 298 -7.43 -17.71 23.73
C VAL A 298 -6.86 -17.48 22.32
N ALA A 299 -5.82 -16.63 22.17
CA ALA A 299 -5.18 -16.41 20.89
C ALA A 299 -4.59 -17.71 20.32
N VAL A 300 -3.86 -18.48 21.12
CA VAL A 300 -3.26 -19.77 20.71
C VAL A 300 -4.34 -20.78 20.30
N LEU A 301 -5.42 -20.90 21.09
CA LEU A 301 -6.54 -21.81 20.76
C LEU A 301 -7.25 -21.38 19.47
N THR A 302 -7.44 -20.08 19.27
CA THR A 302 -8.04 -19.52 18.03
C THR A 302 -7.16 -19.82 16.82
N ILE A 303 -5.85 -19.54 16.91
CA ILE A 303 -4.89 -19.82 15.84
C ILE A 303 -4.85 -21.31 15.53
N ALA A 304 -4.67 -22.17 16.53
CA ALA A 304 -4.55 -23.61 16.34
C ALA A 304 -5.83 -24.22 15.74
N GLY A 305 -7.00 -23.87 16.30
CA GLY A 305 -8.28 -24.41 15.85
C GLY A 305 -8.62 -24.00 14.41
N ILE A 306 -8.49 -22.70 14.11
CA ILE A 306 -8.82 -22.19 12.76
C ILE A 306 -7.77 -22.64 11.73
N SER A 307 -6.46 -22.67 12.07
CA SER A 307 -5.44 -23.19 11.15
C SER A 307 -5.64 -24.67 10.82
N ALA A 308 -6.07 -25.47 11.79
CA ALA A 308 -6.41 -26.86 11.54
C ALA A 308 -7.61 -26.99 10.60
N GLY A 309 -8.69 -26.22 10.86
CA GLY A 309 -9.87 -26.17 9.99
C GLY A 309 -9.55 -25.69 8.58
N ASN A 310 -8.74 -24.64 8.44
CA ASN A 310 -8.34 -24.09 7.14
C ASN A 310 -7.54 -25.11 6.32
N ARG A 311 -6.58 -25.82 6.95
CA ARG A 311 -5.82 -26.88 6.27
C ARG A 311 -6.72 -28.00 5.76
N GLN A 312 -7.65 -28.46 6.60
CA GLN A 312 -8.60 -29.49 6.20
C GLN A 312 -9.52 -29.02 5.06
N TYR A 313 -9.95 -27.73 5.10
CA TYR A 313 -10.86 -27.17 4.09
C TYR A 313 -10.17 -26.98 2.73
N ILE A 314 -8.92 -26.50 2.73
CA ILE A 314 -8.13 -26.28 1.51
C ILE A 314 -7.68 -27.62 0.91
N GLY A 315 -7.39 -28.63 1.74
CA GLY A 315 -7.06 -29.98 1.32
C GLY A 315 -5.68 -30.16 0.68
N LEU A 316 -4.78 -29.18 0.80
CA LEU A 316 -3.39 -29.27 0.30
C LEU A 316 -2.46 -29.88 1.35
N ASP A 317 -1.61 -30.81 0.92
CA ASP A 317 -0.50 -31.29 1.75
C ASP A 317 0.63 -30.27 1.75
N THR A 318 0.88 -29.69 2.92
CA THR A 318 1.92 -28.67 3.11
C THR A 318 3.09 -29.15 3.93
N LYS A 319 3.13 -30.44 4.29
CA LYS A 319 4.10 -30.99 5.25
C LYS A 319 5.55 -30.78 4.79
N ASP A 320 5.83 -31.15 3.55
CA ASP A 320 7.19 -31.08 2.99
C ASP A 320 7.32 -29.97 1.93
N THR A 321 6.22 -29.40 1.44
CA THR A 321 6.22 -28.31 0.46
C THR A 321 6.40 -26.94 1.09
N ALA A 322 5.83 -26.70 2.28
CA ALA A 322 5.90 -25.39 2.94
C ALA A 322 7.33 -24.93 3.22
N PHE A 323 7.58 -23.66 3.00
CA PHE A 323 8.87 -23.07 3.35
C PHE A 323 9.00 -22.91 4.87
N PRO A 324 10.14 -23.36 5.44
CA PRO A 324 10.41 -23.20 6.86
C PRO A 324 10.73 -21.72 7.19
N LEU A 325 10.61 -21.35 8.46
CA LEU A 325 10.95 -19.98 8.90
C LEU A 325 12.40 -19.57 8.60
N THR A 326 13.30 -20.54 8.45
CA THR A 326 14.70 -20.33 8.07
C THR A 326 14.83 -19.73 6.68
N HIS A 327 13.94 -20.08 5.74
CA HIS A 327 13.90 -19.53 4.39
C HIS A 327 13.79 -18.00 4.41
N TRP A 328 12.82 -17.48 5.15
CA TRP A 328 12.58 -16.03 5.22
C TRP A 328 13.77 -15.25 5.79
N VAL A 329 14.44 -15.82 6.82
CA VAL A 329 15.64 -15.20 7.40
C VAL A 329 16.81 -15.28 6.43
N MET A 330 17.01 -16.42 5.77
CA MET A 330 18.09 -16.65 4.79
C MET A 330 17.92 -15.73 3.56
N MET A 331 16.72 -15.69 2.98
CA MET A 331 16.40 -14.85 1.82
C MET A 331 16.58 -13.35 2.15
N SER A 332 16.17 -12.96 3.35
CA SER A 332 16.26 -11.57 3.79
C SER A 332 17.68 -11.02 3.97
N MET A 333 18.70 -11.88 3.89
CA MET A 333 20.13 -11.48 3.92
C MET A 333 20.67 -11.10 2.54
N THR A 334 19.85 -11.10 1.50
CA THR A 334 20.20 -10.56 0.18
C THR A 334 19.62 -9.14 0.05
N SER A 335 20.46 -8.12 -0.22
CA SER A 335 19.98 -6.72 -0.32
C SER A 335 18.94 -6.55 -1.44
N PRO A 336 17.85 -5.82 -1.22
CA PRO A 336 17.46 -5.03 -0.06
C PRO A 336 16.65 -5.81 1.00
N GLY A 337 16.71 -7.14 1.02
CA GLY A 337 15.98 -8.01 1.94
C GLY A 337 14.57 -8.39 1.47
N SER A 338 14.22 -8.08 0.23
CA SER A 338 12.94 -8.44 -0.39
C SER A 338 12.97 -9.86 -0.97
N HIS A 339 11.82 -10.28 -1.52
CA HIS A 339 11.71 -11.53 -2.26
C HIS A 339 12.86 -11.69 -3.28
N ASN A 340 13.41 -12.90 -3.36
CA ASN A 340 14.52 -13.27 -4.24
C ASN A 340 14.26 -14.65 -4.83
N GLU A 341 14.07 -14.70 -6.16
CA GLU A 341 13.73 -15.91 -6.89
C GLU A 341 14.84 -16.98 -6.80
N ALA A 342 16.11 -16.58 -6.76
CA ALA A 342 17.23 -17.51 -6.64
C ALA A 342 17.25 -18.21 -5.27
N ASP A 343 16.89 -17.51 -4.19
CA ASP A 343 16.79 -18.08 -2.85
C ASP A 343 15.51 -18.93 -2.71
N GLU A 344 14.41 -18.52 -3.35
CA GLU A 344 13.18 -19.32 -3.41
C GLU A 344 13.42 -20.64 -4.12
N THR A 345 14.00 -20.59 -5.33
CA THR A 345 14.35 -21.79 -6.13
C THR A 345 15.30 -22.70 -5.36
N TYR A 346 16.28 -22.13 -4.65
CA TYR A 346 17.22 -22.91 -3.83
C TYR A 346 16.49 -23.68 -2.75
N THR A 347 15.66 -23.03 -1.92
CA THR A 347 14.92 -23.72 -0.88
C THR A 347 13.95 -24.77 -1.47
N ALA A 348 13.27 -24.43 -2.59
CA ALA A 348 12.33 -25.32 -3.27
C ALA A 348 12.99 -26.59 -3.82
N SER A 349 14.30 -26.58 -4.11
CA SER A 349 15.02 -27.73 -4.66
C SER A 349 15.18 -28.91 -3.69
N PHE A 350 14.96 -28.69 -2.40
CA PHE A 350 15.05 -29.74 -1.36
C PHE A 350 13.69 -30.40 -1.12
N PRO A 351 13.62 -31.75 -1.09
CA PRO A 351 12.33 -32.46 -1.10
C PRO A 351 11.59 -32.46 0.24
N THR A 352 12.29 -32.36 1.38
CA THR A 352 11.68 -32.42 2.70
C THR A 352 11.84 -31.15 3.52
N ALA A 353 10.92 -30.90 4.44
CA ALA A 353 10.99 -29.72 5.31
C ALA A 353 12.29 -29.66 6.15
N GLU A 354 12.82 -30.79 6.58
CA GLU A 354 14.06 -30.84 7.36
C GLU A 354 15.30 -30.55 6.49
N GLU A 355 15.34 -31.06 5.24
CA GLU A 355 16.41 -30.73 4.29
C GLU A 355 16.38 -29.26 3.89
N LYS A 356 15.21 -28.70 3.59
CA LYS A 356 15.03 -27.24 3.36
C LYS A 356 15.62 -26.43 4.51
N LYS A 357 15.24 -26.78 5.73
CA LYS A 357 15.67 -26.09 6.95
C LYS A 357 17.18 -26.19 7.19
N ALA A 358 17.78 -27.34 6.88
CA ALA A 358 19.23 -27.55 6.98
C ALA A 358 19.98 -26.72 5.94
N ALA A 359 19.55 -26.79 4.67
CA ALA A 359 20.12 -26.03 3.55
C ALA A 359 20.00 -24.51 3.75
N ASP A 360 18.84 -24.02 4.19
CA ASP A 360 18.66 -22.60 4.49
C ASP A 360 19.62 -22.10 5.58
N ARG A 361 19.85 -22.92 6.63
CA ARG A 361 20.80 -22.55 7.70
C ARG A 361 22.24 -22.52 7.22
N GLU A 362 22.63 -23.48 6.38
CA GLU A 362 23.96 -23.52 5.76
C GLU A 362 24.17 -22.28 4.88
N ARG A 363 23.22 -22.00 3.96
CA ARG A 363 23.30 -20.84 3.07
C ARG A 363 23.23 -19.52 3.85
N LEU A 364 22.46 -19.42 4.91
CA LEU A 364 22.46 -18.28 5.83
C LEU A 364 23.83 -18.06 6.45
N ALA A 365 24.48 -19.13 6.95
CA ALA A 365 25.81 -19.06 7.53
C ALA A 365 26.86 -18.61 6.50
N GLU A 366 26.80 -19.12 5.26
CA GLU A 366 27.66 -18.70 4.14
C GLU A 366 27.49 -17.20 3.85
N LYS A 367 26.25 -16.72 3.70
CA LYS A 367 25.95 -15.30 3.47
C LYS A 367 26.53 -14.41 4.59
N LEU A 368 26.33 -14.80 5.86
CA LEU A 368 26.82 -14.03 7.01
C LEU A 368 28.36 -14.05 7.10
N GLN A 369 29.01 -15.18 6.78
CA GLN A 369 30.47 -15.26 6.77
C GLN A 369 31.12 -14.44 5.64
N ALA A 370 30.42 -14.31 4.49
CA ALA A 370 30.86 -13.51 3.37
C ALA A 370 30.71 -12.00 3.58
N MET A 371 29.86 -11.56 4.52
CA MET A 371 29.59 -10.16 4.79
C MET A 371 30.67 -9.53 5.69
N THR A 372 31.15 -8.36 5.29
CA THR A 372 31.89 -7.45 6.17
C THR A 372 30.93 -6.68 7.08
N ALA A 373 31.46 -6.02 8.11
CA ALA A 373 30.65 -5.11 8.94
C ALA A 373 30.02 -3.96 8.13
N GLY A 374 30.69 -3.51 7.05
CA GLY A 374 30.18 -2.51 6.13
C GLY A 374 28.98 -3.04 5.31
N ASP A 375 29.07 -4.28 4.82
CA ASP A 375 27.99 -4.92 4.07
C ASP A 375 26.76 -5.13 4.95
N LEU A 376 26.95 -5.54 6.20
CA LEU A 376 25.86 -5.70 7.17
C LEU A 376 25.18 -4.35 7.47
N LEU A 377 25.95 -3.28 7.65
CA LEU A 377 25.40 -1.93 7.87
C LEU A 377 24.63 -1.46 6.63
N SER A 378 25.15 -1.70 5.42
CA SER A 378 24.49 -1.37 4.16
C SER A 378 23.18 -2.16 3.98
N LEU A 379 23.18 -3.44 4.36
CA LEU A 379 21.96 -4.26 4.34
C LEU A 379 20.91 -3.74 5.33
N VAL A 380 21.31 -3.41 6.57
CA VAL A 380 20.41 -2.83 7.56
C VAL A 380 19.78 -1.54 7.06
N HIS A 381 20.60 -0.64 6.47
CA HIS A 381 20.13 0.59 5.85
C HIS A 381 19.12 0.30 4.72
N ALA A 382 19.47 -0.57 3.78
CA ALA A 382 18.61 -0.94 2.66
C ALA A 382 17.27 -1.56 3.12
N LYS A 383 17.29 -2.39 4.18
CA LYS A 383 16.08 -2.99 4.76
C LYS A 383 15.17 -1.94 5.44
N VAL A 384 15.75 -1.01 6.19
CA VAL A 384 15.02 0.10 6.81
C VAL A 384 14.38 0.97 5.73
N GLU A 385 15.15 1.32 4.71
CA GLU A 385 14.67 2.13 3.58
C GLU A 385 13.55 1.43 2.80
N ASN A 386 13.76 0.17 2.39
CA ASN A 386 12.78 -0.58 1.62
C ASN A 386 11.43 -0.74 2.33
N THR A 387 11.43 -0.85 3.66
CA THR A 387 10.17 -1.00 4.43
C THR A 387 9.56 0.33 4.85
N TRP A 388 10.37 1.31 5.24
CA TRP A 388 9.92 2.51 5.93
C TRP A 388 10.29 3.82 5.24
N GLY A 389 11.10 3.81 4.15
CA GLY A 389 11.66 5.02 3.57
C GLY A 389 10.67 5.85 2.74
N ARG A 390 9.62 5.21 2.19
CA ARG A 390 8.71 5.83 1.22
C ARG A 390 7.31 6.03 1.75
N GLY A 391 6.83 7.28 1.72
CA GLY A 391 5.47 7.62 2.11
C GLY A 391 4.40 7.06 1.18
N SER A 392 4.74 6.72 -0.07
CA SER A 392 3.84 6.07 -1.01
C SER A 392 3.51 4.61 -0.64
N ASN A 393 4.31 3.97 0.23
CA ASN A 393 4.14 2.56 0.61
C ASN A 393 4.04 1.61 -0.59
N GLY A 394 4.66 1.97 -1.72
CA GLY A 394 4.68 1.16 -2.94
C GLY A 394 3.38 1.11 -3.74
N TYR A 395 2.38 1.93 -3.43
CA TYR A 395 1.08 1.87 -4.12
C TYR A 395 1.16 1.92 -5.65
N PRO A 396 2.10 2.68 -6.27
CA PRO A 396 2.15 2.72 -7.73
C PRO A 396 2.47 1.35 -8.36
N VAL A 397 3.19 0.48 -7.66
CA VAL A 397 3.54 -0.87 -8.15
C VAL A 397 2.39 -1.85 -7.97
N TYR A 398 1.66 -1.75 -6.85
CA TYR A 398 0.64 -2.74 -6.49
C TYR A 398 -0.76 -2.42 -7.01
N LEU A 399 -1.03 -1.18 -7.44
CA LEU A 399 -2.37 -0.71 -7.77
C LEU A 399 -2.48 -0.04 -9.15
N GLU A 400 -1.42 0.05 -9.93
CA GLU A 400 -1.43 0.75 -11.23
C GLU A 400 -2.25 0.05 -12.32
N ASN A 401 -2.41 -1.27 -12.23
CA ASN A 401 -3.16 -2.05 -13.20
C ASN A 401 -4.68 -1.91 -12.99
N CYS A 402 -5.21 -0.73 -13.35
CA CYS A 402 -6.60 -0.37 -13.17
C CYS A 402 -7.44 -0.68 -14.40
N LEU A 403 -8.71 -1.05 -14.16
CA LEU A 403 -9.70 -1.22 -15.24
C LEU A 403 -9.91 0.09 -16.04
N ARG A 404 -9.78 1.25 -15.38
CA ARG A 404 -9.88 2.57 -16.02
C ARG A 404 -8.62 3.37 -15.84
N THR A 405 -8.16 4.00 -16.90
CA THR A 405 -6.91 4.76 -16.96
C THR A 405 -7.13 6.26 -17.26
N ASP A 406 -8.39 6.73 -17.21
CA ASP A 406 -8.79 8.13 -17.38
C ASP A 406 -8.96 8.85 -16.01
N GLY A 407 -9.51 10.06 -16.02
CA GLY A 407 -9.83 10.83 -14.83
C GLY A 407 -8.61 11.20 -13.97
N LEU A 408 -8.52 10.65 -12.76
CA LEU A 408 -7.37 10.87 -11.84
C LEU A 408 -6.19 9.92 -12.10
N TYR A 409 -6.35 8.89 -12.94
CA TYR A 409 -5.30 7.91 -13.20
C TYR A 409 -3.95 8.53 -13.59
N PRO A 410 -3.88 9.54 -14.50
CA PRO A 410 -2.61 10.18 -14.86
C PRO A 410 -1.86 10.79 -13.67
N TYR A 411 -2.58 11.20 -12.63
CA TYR A 411 -2.01 11.80 -11.42
C TYR A 411 -1.71 10.78 -10.33
N LEU A 412 -2.42 9.66 -10.29
CA LEU A 412 -2.22 8.60 -9.30
C LEU A 412 -1.13 7.61 -9.73
N PHE A 413 -1.18 7.16 -10.98
CA PHE A 413 -0.37 6.06 -11.49
C PHE A 413 0.42 6.41 -12.76
N GLY A 414 -0.11 7.33 -13.56
CA GLY A 414 0.45 7.71 -14.88
C GLY A 414 1.51 8.81 -14.82
N ASP A 415 1.61 9.56 -15.92
CA ASP A 415 2.69 10.51 -16.21
C ASP A 415 2.84 11.66 -15.21
N HIS A 416 1.77 12.02 -14.50
CA HIS A 416 1.74 13.14 -13.56
C HIS A 416 1.70 12.71 -12.09
N LYS A 417 2.08 11.47 -11.78
CA LYS A 417 2.08 10.92 -10.41
C LYS A 417 3.05 11.62 -9.44
N ASP A 418 4.00 12.39 -9.96
CA ASP A 418 4.99 13.13 -9.16
C ASP A 418 4.40 13.92 -8.01
N PHE A 419 3.29 14.65 -8.27
CA PHE A 419 2.67 15.52 -7.27
C PHE A 419 2.02 14.72 -6.14
N VAL A 420 1.39 13.60 -6.47
CA VAL A 420 0.77 12.73 -5.46
C VAL A 420 1.85 12.01 -4.65
N ILE A 421 2.92 11.56 -5.29
CA ILE A 421 4.08 10.96 -4.60
C ILE A 421 4.75 11.99 -3.69
N LEU A 422 4.96 13.21 -4.17
CA LEU A 422 5.52 14.32 -3.37
C LEU A 422 4.61 14.66 -2.17
N TYR A 423 3.29 14.64 -2.36
CA TYR A 423 2.33 14.83 -1.27
C TYR A 423 2.42 13.68 -0.24
N HIS A 424 2.46 12.42 -0.68
CA HIS A 424 2.64 11.26 0.19
C HIS A 424 3.91 11.39 1.04
N GLN A 425 5.02 11.74 0.39
CA GLN A 425 6.31 11.88 1.10
C GLN A 425 6.30 13.06 2.07
N GLY A 426 5.77 14.20 1.67
CA GLY A 426 5.64 15.37 2.55
C GLY A 426 4.76 15.08 3.77
N TYR A 427 3.63 14.39 3.57
CA TYR A 427 2.76 13.93 4.66
C TYR A 427 3.51 12.96 5.59
N TYR A 428 4.21 11.98 5.02
CA TYR A 428 4.98 11.00 5.77
C TYR A 428 6.10 11.65 6.60
N LEU A 429 6.82 12.62 6.03
CA LEU A 429 7.82 13.39 6.78
C LEU A 429 7.20 14.20 7.93
N CYS A 430 5.99 14.72 7.78
CA CYS A 430 5.27 15.33 8.89
C CYS A 430 5.03 14.31 10.03
N LEU A 431 4.68 13.06 9.69
CA LEU A 431 4.53 11.99 10.68
C LEU A 431 5.89 11.69 11.36
N LEU A 432 6.95 11.48 10.58
CA LEU A 432 8.29 11.17 11.12
C LEU A 432 8.83 12.26 12.04
N LEU A 433 8.64 13.54 11.69
CA LEU A 433 9.02 14.67 12.54
C LEU A 433 8.25 14.66 13.89
N GLY A 434 6.95 14.38 13.83
CA GLY A 434 6.12 14.22 15.03
C GLY A 434 6.60 13.05 15.89
N ILE A 435 6.87 11.89 15.29
CA ILE A 435 7.39 10.69 15.97
C ILE A 435 8.75 11.00 16.62
N PHE A 436 9.66 11.63 15.88
CA PHE A 436 10.97 12.00 16.40
C PHE A 436 10.87 12.87 17.65
N TYR A 437 9.95 13.83 17.63
CA TYR A 437 9.71 14.69 18.80
C TYR A 437 9.10 13.93 19.99
N ASP A 438 8.17 13.00 19.75
CA ASP A 438 7.60 12.12 20.79
C ASP A 438 8.68 11.28 21.47
N LEU A 439 9.56 10.64 20.69
CA LEU A 439 10.68 9.85 21.16
C LEU A 439 11.67 10.70 21.96
N LEU A 440 12.06 11.87 21.43
CA LEU A 440 13.00 12.79 22.08
C LEU A 440 12.47 13.26 23.44
N ARG A 441 11.18 13.58 23.52
CA ARG A 441 10.55 13.99 24.77
C ARG A 441 10.45 12.83 25.76
N THR A 442 10.09 11.64 25.31
CA THR A 442 10.03 10.44 26.14
C THR A 442 11.39 10.17 26.78
N VAL A 443 12.48 10.23 25.99
CA VAL A 443 13.85 10.06 26.49
C VAL A 443 14.21 11.16 27.51
N ARG A 444 13.92 12.45 27.23
CA ARG A 444 14.29 13.58 28.10
C ARG A 444 13.47 13.63 29.38
N LYS A 445 12.17 13.34 29.32
CA LYS A 445 11.27 13.48 30.49
C LYS A 445 10.96 12.17 31.18
N LYS A 446 11.41 11.04 30.62
CA LYS A 446 11.14 9.68 31.14
C LYS A 446 9.65 9.43 31.36
N GLN A 447 8.81 9.85 30.36
CA GLN A 447 7.36 9.70 30.35
C GLN A 447 6.96 8.54 29.45
N TRP A 448 6.49 7.46 30.04
CA TRP A 448 6.23 6.17 29.36
C TRP A 448 4.77 5.95 28.98
N ASP A 449 3.95 7.00 28.96
CA ASP A 449 2.50 6.87 28.72
C ASP A 449 2.15 6.32 27.35
N SER A 450 2.88 6.69 26.29
CA SER A 450 2.72 6.22 24.90
C SER A 450 3.62 5.03 24.55
N TYR A 451 4.36 4.47 25.53
CA TYR A 451 5.42 3.52 25.26
C TYR A 451 4.97 2.26 24.51
N VAL A 452 3.74 1.79 24.72
CA VAL A 452 3.20 0.63 23.98
C VAL A 452 3.19 0.86 22.45
N PHE A 453 2.94 2.09 21.99
CA PHE A 453 2.98 2.43 20.58
C PHE A 453 4.42 2.52 20.07
N GLN A 454 5.33 3.12 20.88
CA GLN A 454 6.76 3.16 20.58
C GLN A 454 7.34 1.75 20.52
N LEU A 455 6.97 0.88 21.45
CA LEU A 455 7.39 -0.52 21.49
C LEU A 455 6.80 -1.33 20.34
N THR A 456 5.57 -1.03 19.91
CA THR A 456 4.97 -1.63 18.70
C THR A 456 5.77 -1.26 17.46
N PHE A 457 6.13 0.01 17.30
CA PHE A 457 6.93 0.46 16.16
C PHE A 457 8.35 -0.12 16.21
N LEU A 458 9.00 -0.09 17.36
CA LEU A 458 10.30 -0.72 17.56
C LEU A 458 10.28 -2.22 17.22
N GLY A 459 9.27 -2.93 17.70
CA GLY A 459 9.09 -4.35 17.39
C GLY A 459 8.89 -4.62 15.90
N ALA A 460 8.15 -3.76 15.20
CA ALA A 460 7.98 -3.86 13.76
C ALA A 460 9.30 -3.58 13.00
N VAL A 461 10.06 -2.57 13.39
CA VAL A 461 11.39 -2.29 12.83
C VAL A 461 12.31 -3.50 13.02
N LEU A 462 12.43 -4.00 14.26
CA LEU A 462 13.31 -5.15 14.58
C LEU A 462 12.87 -6.43 13.84
N PHE A 463 11.57 -6.65 13.69
CA PHE A 463 11.05 -7.79 12.93
C PHE A 463 11.51 -7.75 11.47
N TYR A 464 11.33 -6.62 10.79
CA TYR A 464 11.72 -6.49 9.38
C TYR A 464 13.23 -6.36 9.15
N LEU A 465 14.03 -6.10 10.17
CA LEU A 465 15.49 -6.28 10.08
C LEU A 465 15.89 -7.75 9.97
N LEU A 466 15.11 -8.67 10.52
CA LEU A 466 15.36 -10.11 10.48
C LEU A 466 14.55 -10.84 9.40
N TRP A 467 13.46 -10.25 8.93
CA TRP A 467 12.50 -10.84 8.00
C TRP A 467 12.58 -10.19 6.63
N GLU A 468 11.88 -10.78 5.66
CA GLU A 468 11.67 -10.16 4.35
C GLU A 468 11.13 -8.73 4.46
N THR A 469 11.57 -7.85 3.55
CA THR A 469 11.19 -6.45 3.48
C THR A 469 10.40 -6.13 2.22
N GLY A 470 9.56 -5.10 2.30
CA GLY A 470 8.78 -4.58 1.17
C GLY A 470 8.10 -3.28 1.55
N SER A 471 7.97 -2.36 0.62
CA SER A 471 7.44 -1.02 0.87
C SER A 471 6.01 -1.02 1.44
N GLN A 472 5.22 -2.04 1.10
CA GLN A 472 3.85 -2.22 1.61
C GLN A 472 3.80 -2.78 3.05
N TYR A 473 4.90 -3.32 3.58
CA TYR A 473 4.90 -4.01 4.87
C TYR A 473 4.79 -3.09 6.08
N SER A 474 5.03 -1.78 5.90
CA SER A 474 4.78 -0.75 6.91
C SER A 474 3.29 -0.40 7.11
N LEU A 475 2.42 -0.70 6.13
CA LEU A 475 1.02 -0.30 6.12
C LEU A 475 0.19 -0.77 7.33
N PRO A 476 0.33 -2.02 7.85
CA PRO A 476 -0.40 -2.44 9.06
C PRO A 476 -0.16 -1.51 10.26
N PHE A 477 1.00 -0.84 10.31
CA PHE A 477 1.43 0.03 11.39
C PHE A 477 1.23 1.53 11.09
N LEU A 478 0.68 1.89 9.93
CA LEU A 478 0.53 3.29 9.50
C LEU A 478 -0.23 4.15 10.52
N LEU A 479 -1.31 3.60 11.10
CA LEU A 479 -2.09 4.30 12.14
C LEU A 479 -1.39 4.34 13.51
N VAL A 480 -0.45 3.43 13.77
CA VAL A 480 0.45 3.50 14.94
C VAL A 480 1.43 4.66 14.78
N LEU A 481 2.03 4.80 13.59
CA LEU A 481 2.89 5.94 13.25
C LEU A 481 2.12 7.25 13.38
N GLN A 482 0.90 7.29 12.88
CA GLN A 482 0.04 8.48 12.98
C GLN A 482 -0.30 8.83 14.43
N PHE A 483 -0.54 7.83 15.30
CA PHE A 483 -0.76 8.05 16.74
C PHE A 483 0.46 8.68 17.40
N LEU A 484 1.65 8.14 17.14
CA LEU A 484 2.91 8.67 17.70
C LEU A 484 3.18 10.09 17.20
N ALA A 485 2.97 10.33 15.91
CA ALA A 485 3.13 11.65 15.29
C ALA A 485 2.21 12.69 15.95
N GLU A 486 0.90 12.35 16.10
CA GLU A 486 -0.08 13.22 16.74
C GLU A 486 0.28 13.53 18.19
N ASN A 487 0.74 12.50 18.93
CA ASN A 487 1.19 12.69 20.31
C ASN A 487 2.42 13.62 20.39
N GLY A 488 3.38 13.47 19.47
CA GLY A 488 4.57 14.32 19.40
C GLY A 488 4.24 15.77 19.01
N VAL A 489 3.39 15.95 17.98
CA VAL A 489 2.93 17.29 17.55
C VAL A 489 2.19 18.00 18.69
N GLU A 490 1.28 17.33 19.40
CA GLU A 490 0.56 17.91 20.54
C GLU A 490 1.54 18.37 21.62
N GLN A 491 2.55 17.55 21.93
CA GLN A 491 3.56 17.86 22.93
C GLN A 491 4.49 19.00 22.52
N TRP A 492 4.88 19.05 21.23
CA TRP A 492 5.67 20.16 20.68
C TRP A 492 4.90 21.47 20.77
N GLU A 493 3.64 21.44 20.43
CA GLU A 493 2.75 22.58 20.47
C GLU A 493 2.55 23.10 21.92
N GLU A 494 2.40 22.21 22.91
CA GLU A 494 2.35 22.60 24.34
C GLU A 494 3.63 23.31 24.80
N ALA A 495 4.79 22.92 24.24
CA ALA A 495 6.10 23.50 24.61
C ALA A 495 6.35 24.86 23.96
N VAL A 496 5.95 25.05 22.69
CA VAL A 496 6.30 26.22 21.87
C VAL A 496 5.24 27.31 21.92
N VAL A 497 3.98 26.98 22.12
CA VAL A 497 2.81 27.90 21.99
C VAL A 497 2.58 28.79 23.25
N SER A 498 3.51 28.89 24.16
CA SER A 498 3.41 29.85 25.26
C SER A 498 3.28 31.33 24.78
N ASP A 499 3.77 31.65 23.54
CA ASP A 499 3.65 32.97 22.92
C ASP A 499 2.98 32.91 21.54
N ARG A 500 1.65 33.14 21.54
CA ARG A 500 0.84 33.17 20.30
C ARG A 500 1.33 34.22 19.29
N GLY A 501 1.89 35.34 19.74
CA GLY A 501 2.39 36.39 18.85
C GLY A 501 3.61 35.94 18.06
N LYS A 502 4.57 35.28 18.72
CA LYS A 502 5.73 34.71 18.07
C LYS A 502 5.36 33.63 17.06
N THR A 503 4.39 32.77 17.43
CA THR A 503 3.89 31.71 16.52
C THR A 503 3.24 32.31 15.26
N CYS A 504 2.44 33.41 15.37
CA CYS A 504 1.86 34.09 14.22
C CYS A 504 2.92 34.67 13.29
N LYS A 505 3.94 35.32 13.86
CA LYS A 505 5.05 35.88 13.07
C LYS A 505 5.82 34.77 12.37
N LEU A 506 6.15 33.69 13.06
CA LEU A 506 6.85 32.54 12.47
C LEU A 506 6.07 31.94 11.29
N GLN A 507 4.76 31.67 11.45
CA GLN A 507 3.94 31.12 10.38
C GLN A 507 3.89 32.04 9.15
N ARG A 508 3.79 33.36 9.35
CA ARG A 508 3.84 34.33 8.25
C ARG A 508 5.22 34.34 7.57
N SER A 509 6.30 34.27 8.35
CA SER A 509 7.65 34.18 7.78
C SER A 509 7.81 32.88 6.96
N ILE A 510 7.32 31.76 7.44
CA ILE A 510 7.32 30.49 6.68
C ILE A 510 6.51 30.66 5.38
N CYS A 511 5.31 31.26 5.39
CA CYS A 511 4.54 31.54 4.17
C CYS A 511 5.34 32.35 3.15
N LEU A 512 6.07 33.39 3.60
CA LEU A 512 6.87 34.24 2.70
C LEU A 512 8.07 33.49 2.12
N VAL A 513 8.74 32.67 2.92
CA VAL A 513 9.86 31.82 2.46
C VAL A 513 9.37 30.79 1.44
N LEU A 514 8.26 30.11 1.72
CA LEU A 514 7.67 29.14 0.79
C LEU A 514 7.20 29.83 -0.49
N LEU A 515 6.62 31.03 -0.41
CA LEU A 515 6.20 31.80 -1.58
C LEU A 515 7.40 32.20 -2.45
N ALA A 516 8.48 32.71 -1.84
CA ALA A 516 9.71 33.05 -2.55
C ALA A 516 10.33 31.80 -3.21
N GLY A 517 10.44 30.69 -2.48
CA GLY A 517 10.94 29.42 -3.02
C GLY A 517 10.09 28.89 -4.18
N LEU A 518 8.76 28.96 -4.08
CA LEU A 518 7.85 28.56 -5.15
C LEU A 518 8.04 29.42 -6.42
N ILE A 519 8.17 30.73 -6.27
CA ILE A 519 8.37 31.64 -7.39
C ILE A 519 9.72 31.38 -8.09
N VAL A 520 10.79 31.20 -7.31
CA VAL A 520 12.12 30.88 -7.84
C VAL A 520 12.09 29.54 -8.57
N PHE A 521 11.48 28.51 -7.97
CA PHE A 521 11.34 27.20 -8.60
C PHE A 521 10.50 27.28 -9.89
N ALA A 522 9.36 27.97 -9.84
CA ALA A 522 8.47 28.10 -10.99
C ALA A 522 9.12 28.82 -12.18
N ILE A 523 9.88 29.89 -11.92
CA ILE A 523 10.60 30.61 -13.00
C ILE A 523 11.76 29.74 -13.52
N GLY A 524 12.57 29.18 -12.62
CA GLY A 524 13.76 28.40 -12.98
C GLY A 524 13.48 27.11 -13.73
N ASN A 525 12.32 26.49 -13.51
CA ASN A 525 11.97 25.19 -14.11
C ASN A 525 10.89 25.29 -15.20
N TYR A 526 10.43 26.48 -15.55
CA TYR A 526 9.38 26.65 -16.54
C TYR A 526 9.69 25.94 -17.87
N SER A 527 10.88 26.11 -18.41
CA SER A 527 11.31 25.48 -19.67
C SER A 527 11.43 23.97 -19.58
N VAL A 528 11.78 23.42 -18.42
CA VAL A 528 11.86 21.97 -18.19
C VAL A 528 10.47 21.33 -18.29
N PHE A 529 9.46 21.96 -17.69
CA PHE A 529 8.11 21.42 -17.66
C PHE A 529 7.30 21.69 -18.93
N THR A 530 7.54 22.79 -19.62
CA THR A 530 6.71 23.26 -20.74
C THR A 530 7.43 23.32 -22.10
N GLY A 531 8.75 23.14 -22.12
CA GLY A 531 9.56 23.28 -23.33
C GLY A 531 10.17 21.97 -23.83
N GLN A 532 10.43 21.01 -22.95
CA GLN A 532 11.00 19.71 -23.33
C GLN A 532 9.88 18.74 -23.71
N THR A 533 9.91 18.27 -24.96
CA THR A 533 8.99 17.24 -25.44
C THR A 533 9.62 15.87 -25.23
N GLN A 534 8.82 14.91 -24.82
CA GLN A 534 9.16 13.50 -24.73
C GLN A 534 7.97 12.64 -25.18
N GLU A 535 8.26 11.40 -25.51
CA GLU A 535 7.22 10.43 -25.84
C GLU A 535 6.55 9.92 -24.58
N TYR A 536 5.23 10.00 -24.55
CA TYR A 536 4.38 9.45 -23.49
C TYR A 536 3.51 8.36 -24.06
N THR A 537 3.51 7.21 -23.40
CA THR A 537 2.59 6.12 -23.70
C THR A 537 1.49 6.09 -22.65
N HIS A 538 0.27 6.51 -23.04
CA HIS A 538 -0.90 6.48 -22.20
C HIS A 538 -1.59 5.14 -22.29
N PRO A 539 -1.64 4.35 -21.21
CA PRO A 539 -2.37 3.10 -21.23
C PRO A 539 -3.89 3.37 -21.29
N VAL A 540 -4.59 2.59 -22.10
CA VAL A 540 -6.07 2.58 -22.20
C VAL A 540 -6.61 1.27 -21.66
N VAL A 541 -5.95 0.14 -22.01
CA VAL A 541 -6.20 -1.18 -21.44
C VAL A 541 -4.90 -1.77 -20.96
N MET A 542 -4.89 -2.34 -19.76
CA MET A 542 -3.73 -2.94 -19.12
C MET A 542 -4.10 -4.34 -18.60
N GLN A 543 -4.11 -5.35 -19.47
CA GLN A 543 -4.11 -6.74 -19.04
C GLN A 543 -2.67 -7.28 -19.22
N LEU A 544 -1.83 -7.08 -18.21
CA LEU A 544 -0.39 -7.39 -18.25
C LEU A 544 -0.03 -8.67 -17.49
N LEU A 545 -1.02 -9.40 -16.99
CA LEU A 545 -0.82 -10.67 -16.32
C LEU A 545 -0.69 -11.80 -17.34
N ALA A 546 0.24 -12.72 -17.07
CA ALA A 546 0.54 -13.85 -17.93
C ALA A 546 0.95 -15.06 -17.09
N ASN A 547 0.35 -16.22 -17.32
CA ASN A 547 0.75 -17.47 -16.68
C ASN A 547 0.45 -18.72 -17.52
N GLU A 548 -0.21 -18.56 -18.65
CA GLU A 548 -0.57 -19.66 -19.53
C GLU A 548 -0.34 -19.33 -21.00
N GLU A 549 -0.32 -20.37 -21.80
CA GLU A 549 -0.20 -20.34 -23.25
C GLU A 549 -1.38 -21.06 -23.88
N LEU A 550 -1.99 -20.45 -24.89
CA LEU A 550 -3.14 -20.96 -25.61
C LEU A 550 -2.77 -21.21 -27.06
N SER A 551 -2.72 -22.46 -27.50
CA SER A 551 -2.59 -22.82 -28.90
C SER A 551 -3.90 -22.60 -29.65
N ILE A 552 -3.80 -22.05 -30.86
CA ILE A 552 -4.94 -21.81 -31.73
C ILE A 552 -4.72 -22.60 -33.02
N GLY A 553 -5.57 -23.63 -33.24
CA GLY A 553 -5.60 -24.36 -34.50
C GLY A 553 -6.39 -23.63 -35.58
N LYS A 554 -7.46 -24.26 -36.05
CA LYS A 554 -8.38 -23.67 -37.08
C LYS A 554 -9.44 -22.73 -36.46
N GLU A 555 -9.56 -22.73 -35.17
CA GLU A 555 -10.52 -21.91 -34.43
C GLU A 555 -10.11 -20.44 -34.40
N LYS A 556 -11.09 -19.56 -34.32
CA LYS A 556 -10.87 -18.12 -34.24
C LYS A 556 -10.82 -17.72 -32.74
N LEU A 557 -9.76 -17.04 -32.36
CA LEU A 557 -9.65 -16.40 -31.05
C LEU A 557 -10.18 -14.98 -31.14
N LEU A 558 -11.04 -14.59 -30.20
CA LEU A 558 -11.58 -13.23 -30.09
C LEU A 558 -11.36 -12.72 -28.67
N GLN A 559 -10.68 -11.59 -28.54
CA GLN A 559 -10.60 -10.83 -27.30
C GLN A 559 -11.34 -9.51 -27.48
N THR A 560 -12.38 -9.30 -26.69
CA THR A 560 -13.05 -8.00 -26.63
C THR A 560 -12.41 -7.11 -25.58
N PHE A 561 -12.49 -5.80 -25.75
CA PHE A 561 -12.06 -4.82 -24.73
C PHE A 561 -12.84 -3.52 -24.85
N GLU A 562 -13.05 -2.87 -23.71
CA GLU A 562 -13.66 -1.54 -23.62
C GLU A 562 -12.61 -0.44 -23.72
N ALA A 563 -12.86 0.59 -24.53
CA ALA A 563 -12.07 1.81 -24.53
C ALA A 563 -12.96 3.05 -24.50
N SER A 564 -12.60 4.02 -23.67
CA SER A 564 -13.25 5.33 -23.55
C SER A 564 -12.30 6.50 -23.84
N GLN A 565 -11.02 6.19 -24.11
CA GLN A 565 -9.98 7.15 -24.41
C GLN A 565 -9.42 6.90 -25.80
N PRO A 566 -8.87 7.93 -26.46
CA PRO A 566 -8.18 7.76 -27.74
C PRO A 566 -7.02 6.76 -27.63
N PHE A 567 -6.84 5.92 -28.64
CA PHE A 567 -5.76 4.94 -28.74
C PHE A 567 -5.32 4.76 -30.19
N ASP A 568 -4.08 4.33 -30.40
CA ASP A 568 -3.43 4.16 -31.70
C ASP A 568 -2.55 2.91 -31.78
N ARG A 569 -2.55 2.12 -30.69
CA ARG A 569 -1.71 0.93 -30.60
C ARG A 569 -2.39 -0.17 -29.77
N VAL A 570 -2.31 -1.39 -30.29
CA VAL A 570 -2.71 -2.62 -29.58
C VAL A 570 -1.53 -3.58 -29.61
N ILE A 571 -1.13 -4.10 -28.46
CA ILE A 571 -0.01 -5.04 -28.32
C ILE A 571 -0.50 -6.29 -27.61
N PHE A 572 -0.16 -7.45 -28.15
CA PHE A 572 -0.36 -8.75 -27.52
C PHE A 572 0.85 -9.65 -27.78
N GLN A 573 1.01 -10.69 -26.98
CA GLN A 573 2.21 -11.54 -27.02
C GLN A 573 1.86 -12.99 -27.37
N TRP A 574 2.84 -13.64 -27.97
CA TRP A 574 2.77 -15.05 -28.33
C TRP A 574 4.15 -15.69 -28.25
N ARG A 575 4.16 -17.03 -28.25
CA ARG A 575 5.39 -17.84 -28.27
C ARG A 575 5.42 -18.76 -29.44
N ASN A 576 6.64 -19.05 -29.88
CA ASN A 576 6.96 -20.01 -30.91
C ASN A 576 8.03 -20.98 -30.41
N ASP A 577 7.90 -22.26 -30.69
CA ASP A 577 8.86 -23.27 -30.26
C ASP A 577 10.11 -23.30 -31.14
N ASP A 578 10.00 -22.95 -32.42
CA ASP A 578 11.05 -23.02 -33.40
C ASP A 578 11.05 -21.80 -34.35
N SER A 579 12.23 -21.26 -34.60
CA SER A 579 12.43 -20.18 -35.58
C SER A 579 12.18 -20.60 -37.03
N SER A 580 12.09 -21.90 -37.32
CA SER A 580 11.73 -22.47 -38.63
C SER A 580 10.21 -22.65 -38.82
N SER A 581 9.39 -22.26 -37.86
CA SER A 581 7.95 -22.42 -37.89
C SER A 581 7.32 -21.81 -39.16
N ASP A 582 6.46 -22.57 -39.82
CA ASP A 582 5.68 -22.16 -40.99
C ASP A 582 4.35 -21.51 -40.65
N ALA A 583 4.10 -21.32 -39.38
CA ALA A 583 2.81 -20.78 -38.86
C ALA A 583 2.60 -19.34 -39.30
N VAL A 584 1.48 -19.07 -39.96
CA VAL A 584 1.04 -17.72 -40.31
C VAL A 584 -0.35 -17.49 -39.75
N TYR A 585 -0.48 -16.40 -39.00
CA TYR A 585 -1.74 -15.95 -38.41
C TYR A 585 -2.08 -14.54 -38.89
N GLU A 586 -3.33 -14.19 -38.80
CA GLU A 586 -3.86 -12.85 -39.06
C GLU A 586 -4.51 -12.32 -37.80
N ALA A 587 -4.11 -11.12 -37.39
CA ALA A 587 -4.75 -10.36 -36.34
C ALA A 587 -5.56 -9.20 -36.94
N VAL A 588 -6.82 -9.09 -36.60
CA VAL A 588 -7.71 -8.02 -37.07
C VAL A 588 -8.33 -7.31 -35.85
N LEU A 589 -8.12 -6.01 -35.76
CA LEU A 589 -8.80 -5.15 -34.82
C LEU A 589 -10.03 -4.53 -35.51
N ALA A 590 -11.19 -4.64 -34.90
CA ALA A 590 -12.43 -4.10 -35.39
C ALA A 590 -13.26 -3.40 -34.32
N SER A 591 -14.08 -2.45 -34.75
CA SER A 591 -15.19 -1.84 -34.00
C SER A 591 -16.53 -2.29 -34.59
N GLU A 592 -17.64 -1.83 -34.01
CA GLU A 592 -18.98 -2.02 -34.59
C GLU A 592 -19.11 -1.45 -36.01
N THR A 593 -18.31 -0.43 -36.33
CA THR A 593 -18.37 0.28 -37.64
C THR A 593 -17.46 -0.31 -38.71
N GLY A 594 -16.58 -1.25 -38.36
CA GLY A 594 -15.69 -1.92 -39.31
C GLY A 594 -14.30 -2.20 -38.80
N VAL A 595 -13.44 -2.67 -39.71
CA VAL A 595 -12.04 -3.00 -39.44
C VAL A 595 -11.24 -1.71 -39.27
N ILE A 596 -10.40 -1.70 -38.21
CA ILE A 596 -9.51 -0.58 -37.85
C ILE A 596 -8.08 -0.88 -38.32
N ALA A 597 -7.59 -2.08 -38.06
CA ALA A 597 -6.24 -2.51 -38.43
C ALA A 597 -6.17 -4.02 -38.65
N GLU A 598 -5.27 -4.43 -39.53
CA GLU A 598 -4.93 -5.84 -39.79
C GLU A 598 -3.41 -6.00 -39.79
N GLU A 599 -2.93 -7.13 -39.26
CA GLU A 599 -1.51 -7.47 -39.24
C GLU A 599 -1.34 -8.97 -39.44
N GLU A 600 -0.30 -9.34 -40.19
CA GLU A 600 0.08 -10.73 -40.36
C GLU A 600 1.17 -11.12 -39.37
N ILE A 601 0.98 -12.22 -38.66
CA ILE A 601 1.90 -12.74 -37.66
C ILE A 601 2.57 -13.97 -38.27
N THR A 602 3.89 -13.94 -38.37
CA THR A 602 4.69 -15.10 -38.82
C THR A 602 5.57 -15.63 -37.71
N GLY A 603 5.57 -16.95 -37.53
CA GLY A 603 6.49 -17.64 -36.62
C GLY A 603 7.94 -17.67 -37.15
N ALA A 604 8.11 -17.52 -38.47
CA ALA A 604 9.43 -17.60 -39.12
C ALA A 604 10.38 -16.50 -38.61
N GLY A 605 11.60 -16.92 -38.22
CA GLY A 605 12.63 -16.00 -37.75
C GLY A 605 12.46 -15.44 -36.33
N GLN A 606 11.41 -15.88 -35.60
CA GLN A 606 11.11 -15.44 -34.22
C GLN A 606 11.23 -16.61 -33.25
N PRO A 607 12.40 -16.93 -32.73
CA PRO A 607 12.51 -17.94 -31.70
C PRO A 607 11.97 -17.41 -30.37
N TYR A 608 11.18 -18.18 -29.69
CA TYR A 608 10.71 -18.04 -28.31
C TYR A 608 9.60 -17.02 -28.05
N ASN A 609 9.83 -15.72 -28.08
CA ASN A 609 8.82 -14.73 -27.69
C ASN A 609 8.59 -13.71 -28.80
N GLY A 610 7.38 -13.64 -29.30
CA GLY A 610 6.95 -12.61 -30.23
C GLY A 610 5.96 -11.64 -29.57
N ALA A 611 5.98 -10.40 -30.04
CA ALA A 611 4.96 -9.43 -29.75
C ALA A 611 4.44 -8.85 -31.07
N THR A 612 3.14 -8.85 -31.24
CA THR A 612 2.50 -8.17 -32.37
C THR A 612 2.05 -6.80 -31.92
N VAL A 613 2.39 -5.79 -32.71
CA VAL A 613 2.02 -4.39 -32.49
C VAL A 613 1.17 -3.93 -33.65
N LEU A 614 -0.14 -3.82 -33.44
CA LEU A 614 -1.03 -3.15 -34.37
C LEU A 614 -0.91 -1.63 -34.12
N SER A 615 -0.46 -0.88 -35.12
CA SER A 615 -0.37 0.58 -35.09
C SER A 615 -1.27 1.15 -36.20
N PHE A 616 -2.07 2.15 -35.85
CA PHE A 616 -3.08 2.71 -36.75
C PHE A 616 -3.33 4.20 -36.42
N PRO A 617 -4.00 4.97 -37.32
CA PRO A 617 -4.42 6.32 -36.98
C PRO A 617 -5.26 6.36 -35.72
N THR A 618 -5.06 7.39 -34.88
CA THR A 618 -5.72 7.48 -33.56
C THR A 618 -7.24 7.31 -33.69
N VAL A 619 -7.76 6.29 -33.06
CA VAL A 619 -9.19 6.05 -32.88
C VAL A 619 -9.65 6.84 -31.66
N THR A 620 -10.70 7.64 -31.82
CA THR A 620 -11.30 8.40 -30.72
C THR A 620 -12.70 7.89 -30.44
N PRO A 621 -12.91 7.14 -29.35
CA PRO A 621 -14.23 6.62 -29.00
C PRO A 621 -15.22 7.74 -28.64
N ASP A 622 -16.48 7.58 -28.98
CA ASP A 622 -17.58 8.41 -28.49
C ASP A 622 -18.19 7.73 -27.24
N GLY A 623 -17.66 8.07 -26.08
CA GLY A 623 -17.95 7.38 -24.84
C GLY A 623 -17.20 6.05 -24.69
N THR A 624 -17.73 5.13 -23.87
CA THR A 624 -17.17 3.78 -23.72
C THR A 624 -17.68 2.89 -24.84
N GLN A 625 -16.78 2.38 -25.67
CA GLN A 625 -17.10 1.51 -26.82
C GLN A 625 -16.36 0.18 -26.70
N MET A 626 -16.98 -0.87 -27.25
CA MET A 626 -16.40 -2.21 -27.32
C MET A 626 -15.64 -2.40 -28.63
N TYR A 627 -14.44 -2.96 -28.53
CA TYR A 627 -13.59 -3.32 -29.65
C TYR A 627 -13.29 -4.82 -29.60
N THR A 628 -12.99 -5.41 -30.76
CA THR A 628 -12.68 -6.83 -30.87
C THR A 628 -11.36 -7.04 -31.59
N LEU A 629 -10.41 -7.66 -30.92
CA LEU A 629 -9.22 -8.22 -31.52
C LEU A 629 -9.51 -9.68 -31.89
N SER A 630 -9.43 -10.02 -33.17
CA SER A 630 -9.62 -11.37 -33.67
C SER A 630 -8.31 -11.92 -34.22
N ILE A 631 -7.96 -13.15 -33.84
CA ILE A 631 -6.75 -13.84 -34.31
C ILE A 631 -7.19 -15.17 -34.95
N ARG A 632 -6.71 -15.44 -36.16
CA ARG A 632 -6.98 -16.71 -36.87
C ARG A 632 -5.75 -17.19 -37.60
N LYS A 633 -5.60 -18.50 -37.69
CA LYS A 633 -4.56 -19.13 -38.49
C LYS A 633 -4.89 -19.01 -39.98
N LYS A 634 -3.94 -18.53 -40.78
CA LYS A 634 -4.06 -18.44 -42.24
C LYS A 634 -3.44 -19.66 -42.94
N SER A 635 -2.25 -20.06 -42.52
CA SER A 635 -1.51 -21.16 -43.17
C SER A 635 -0.47 -21.75 -42.20
N GLY A 636 0.22 -22.78 -42.69
CA GLY A 636 1.28 -23.50 -41.96
C GLY A 636 0.75 -24.72 -41.19
N THR A 637 1.67 -25.58 -40.79
CA THR A 637 1.37 -26.80 -40.02
C THR A 637 1.60 -26.55 -38.52
N ASP A 638 2.56 -25.71 -38.18
CA ASP A 638 2.90 -25.35 -36.80
C ASP A 638 1.86 -24.43 -36.16
N GLU A 639 1.90 -24.32 -34.84
CA GLU A 639 0.99 -23.47 -34.08
C GLU A 639 1.76 -22.47 -33.20
N LEU A 640 1.34 -21.22 -33.23
CA LEU A 640 1.76 -20.24 -32.23
C LEU A 640 0.94 -20.38 -30.97
N ARG A 641 1.54 -20.11 -29.83
CA ARG A 641 0.90 -20.11 -28.51
C ARG A 641 0.73 -18.68 -28.06
N PHE A 642 -0.49 -18.25 -27.89
CA PHE A 642 -0.83 -16.90 -27.42
C PHE A 642 -0.78 -16.84 -25.91
N ILE A 643 -0.15 -15.78 -25.38
CA ILE A 643 0.05 -15.61 -23.95
C ILE A 643 -1.27 -15.18 -23.32
N THR A 644 -1.71 -15.92 -22.34
CA THR A 644 -2.95 -15.69 -21.61
C THR A 644 -2.72 -15.69 -20.10
N TYR A 645 -3.71 -15.20 -19.38
CA TYR A 645 -3.77 -15.30 -17.92
C TYR A 645 -5.04 -16.07 -17.51
N SER A 646 -4.86 -17.07 -16.68
CA SER A 646 -5.93 -17.82 -16.06
C SER A 646 -5.58 -18.07 -14.60
N MET A 647 -6.52 -17.79 -13.70
CA MET A 647 -6.34 -18.07 -12.28
C MET A 647 -7.70 -18.40 -11.65
N GLY A 648 -8.11 -19.64 -11.79
CA GLY A 648 -9.42 -20.10 -11.35
C GLY A 648 -10.57 -19.35 -12.05
N TYR A 649 -11.46 -18.76 -11.25
CA TYR A 649 -12.56 -17.92 -11.73
C TYR A 649 -12.30 -16.41 -11.58
N TYR A 650 -11.07 -16.03 -11.19
CA TYR A 650 -10.69 -14.63 -11.10
C TYR A 650 -10.58 -14.03 -12.51
N ASP A 651 -11.30 -12.94 -12.71
CA ASP A 651 -11.32 -12.17 -13.96
C ASP A 651 -10.29 -11.04 -13.84
N ALA A 652 -9.19 -11.16 -14.57
CA ALA A 652 -8.11 -10.18 -14.54
C ALA A 652 -8.44 -8.91 -15.32
N TYR A 653 -9.32 -9.03 -16.32
CA TYR A 653 -9.77 -7.90 -17.13
C TYR A 653 -11.29 -7.91 -17.33
N ALA A 654 -12.02 -7.34 -16.39
CA ALA A 654 -13.49 -7.27 -16.40
C ALA A 654 -14.09 -6.36 -17.49
N GLY A 655 -13.28 -5.75 -18.35
CA GLY A 655 -13.70 -4.88 -19.46
C GLY A 655 -13.86 -5.60 -20.79
N GLY A 656 -13.79 -6.94 -20.81
CA GLY A 656 -13.92 -7.73 -22.02
C GLY A 656 -13.97 -9.23 -21.76
N THR A 657 -14.00 -10.02 -22.83
CA THR A 657 -14.03 -11.50 -22.77
C THR A 657 -13.14 -12.11 -23.84
N LEU A 658 -12.52 -13.25 -23.52
CA LEU A 658 -11.79 -14.07 -24.48
C LEU A 658 -12.66 -15.25 -24.90
N THR A 659 -12.82 -15.46 -26.23
CA THR A 659 -13.54 -16.61 -26.79
C THR A 659 -12.69 -17.36 -27.80
N LEU A 660 -12.81 -18.69 -27.82
CA LEU A 660 -12.18 -19.55 -28.80
C LEU A 660 -13.27 -20.39 -29.50
N GLY A 661 -13.38 -20.30 -30.84
CA GLY A 661 -14.41 -21.02 -31.57
C GLY A 661 -15.83 -20.68 -31.16
N GLY A 662 -16.08 -19.50 -30.57
CA GLY A 662 -17.37 -19.06 -30.06
C GLY A 662 -17.67 -19.48 -28.61
N GLN A 663 -16.79 -20.24 -27.98
CA GLN A 663 -16.89 -20.58 -26.55
C GLN A 663 -16.12 -19.57 -25.69
N GLU A 664 -16.77 -18.97 -24.70
CA GLU A 664 -16.15 -18.08 -23.74
C GLU A 664 -15.18 -18.87 -22.83
N LEU A 665 -13.97 -18.31 -22.63
CA LEU A 665 -12.95 -18.88 -21.77
C LEU A 665 -12.87 -18.11 -20.44
N THR A 666 -12.45 -18.79 -19.38
CA THR A 666 -12.12 -18.16 -18.09
C THR A 666 -10.69 -17.60 -18.08
N LYS A 667 -10.30 -16.97 -19.17
CA LYS A 667 -8.94 -16.46 -19.42
C LYS A 667 -9.02 -15.11 -20.09
N ASP A 668 -7.93 -14.35 -20.01
CA ASP A 668 -7.73 -13.11 -20.73
C ASP A 668 -6.43 -13.17 -21.52
N LEU A 669 -6.42 -12.60 -22.72
CA LEU A 669 -5.20 -12.43 -23.52
C LEU A 669 -4.31 -11.40 -22.82
N LEU A 670 -2.99 -11.63 -22.80
CA LEU A 670 -2.03 -10.58 -22.44
C LEU A 670 -2.14 -9.46 -23.48
N LEU A 671 -2.78 -8.36 -23.10
CA LEU A 671 -3.20 -7.28 -23.97
C LEU A 671 -2.87 -5.91 -23.38
N SER A 672 -2.21 -5.07 -24.16
CA SER A 672 -2.03 -3.66 -23.87
C SER A 672 -2.60 -2.82 -25.00
N VAL A 673 -3.49 -1.88 -24.65
CA VAL A 673 -3.99 -0.86 -25.58
C VAL A 673 -3.51 0.48 -25.09
N SER A 674 -2.91 1.27 -25.96
CA SER A 674 -2.29 2.53 -25.57
C SER A 674 -2.39 3.60 -26.66
N ARG A 675 -2.17 4.83 -26.26
CA ARG A 675 -1.92 5.97 -27.12
C ARG A 675 -0.51 6.49 -26.91
N THR A 676 0.21 6.69 -28.00
CA THR A 676 1.54 7.30 -27.97
C THR A 676 1.44 8.77 -28.43
N GLU A 677 2.00 9.67 -27.64
CA GLU A 677 1.94 11.11 -27.89
C GLU A 677 3.27 11.76 -27.54
N ILE A 678 3.81 12.55 -28.48
CA ILE A 678 4.97 13.40 -28.21
C ILE A 678 4.45 14.75 -27.68
N LYS A 679 4.68 15.01 -26.42
CA LYS A 679 4.21 16.25 -25.79
C LYS A 679 5.17 16.73 -24.70
N THR A 680 4.95 17.94 -24.22
CA THR A 680 5.60 18.45 -23.02
C THR A 680 4.96 17.84 -21.77
N TYR A 681 5.68 17.79 -20.66
CA TYR A 681 5.15 17.28 -19.39
C TYR A 681 3.84 17.98 -19.00
N THR A 682 3.78 19.31 -19.17
CA THR A 682 2.53 20.07 -18.96
C THR A 682 2.46 21.25 -19.90
N THR A 683 1.25 21.76 -20.13
CA THR A 683 1.05 22.98 -20.93
C THR A 683 1.35 24.23 -20.09
N THR A 684 1.77 25.32 -20.73
CA THR A 684 1.97 26.63 -20.10
C THR A 684 0.77 27.04 -19.22
N LYS A 685 -0.46 26.85 -19.72
CA LYS A 685 -1.68 27.20 -18.96
C LYS A 685 -1.81 26.39 -17.68
N ARG A 686 -1.61 25.08 -17.73
CA ARG A 686 -1.69 24.20 -16.56
C ARG A 686 -0.57 24.48 -15.57
N TYR A 687 0.65 24.75 -16.06
CA TYR A 687 1.80 25.09 -15.22
C TYR A 687 1.53 26.31 -14.34
N TRP A 688 1.11 27.41 -14.98
CA TRP A 688 0.81 28.63 -14.25
C TRP A 688 -0.46 28.54 -13.40
N ALA A 689 -1.47 27.78 -13.81
CA ALA A 689 -2.65 27.52 -12.99
C ALA A 689 -2.30 26.77 -11.69
N PHE A 690 -1.43 25.76 -11.78
CA PHE A 690 -0.94 25.02 -10.63
C PHE A 690 -0.09 25.89 -9.70
N THR A 691 0.82 26.67 -10.26
CA THR A 691 1.63 27.66 -9.51
C THR A 691 0.74 28.68 -8.79
N ALA A 692 -0.25 29.24 -9.50
CA ALA A 692 -1.20 30.20 -8.93
C ALA A 692 -2.04 29.58 -7.80
N PHE A 693 -2.41 28.32 -7.90
CA PHE A 693 -3.12 27.60 -6.81
C PHE A 693 -2.29 27.59 -5.52
N PHE A 694 -1.01 27.24 -5.58
CA PHE A 694 -0.15 27.25 -4.39
C PHE A 694 0.11 28.68 -3.87
N ILE A 695 0.27 29.67 -4.75
CA ILE A 695 0.37 31.08 -4.34
C ILE A 695 -0.89 31.50 -3.59
N ALA A 696 -2.08 31.19 -4.12
CA ALA A 696 -3.35 31.50 -3.47
C ALA A 696 -3.49 30.78 -2.12
N ALA A 697 -3.13 29.50 -2.05
CA ALA A 697 -3.15 28.72 -0.81
C ALA A 697 -2.23 29.36 0.25
N LEU A 698 -1.00 29.72 -0.11
CA LEU A 698 -0.05 30.40 0.80
C LEU A 698 -0.56 31.78 1.23
N ALA A 699 -1.19 32.54 0.34
CA ALA A 699 -1.80 33.84 0.68
C ALA A 699 -2.96 33.65 1.68
N VAL A 700 -3.82 32.66 1.49
CA VAL A 700 -4.89 32.33 2.43
C VAL A 700 -4.31 31.94 3.79
N LEU A 701 -3.30 31.07 3.83
CA LEU A 701 -2.63 30.66 5.05
C LEU A 701 -1.96 31.84 5.77
N PHE A 702 -1.33 32.76 5.03
CA PHE A 702 -0.74 34.00 5.58
C PHE A 702 -1.79 34.89 6.24
N VAL A 703 -2.96 35.08 5.60
CA VAL A 703 -4.08 35.84 6.18
C VAL A 703 -4.65 35.17 7.41
N LEU A 704 -4.87 33.85 7.37
CA LEU A 704 -5.39 33.07 8.50
C LEU A 704 -4.40 33.08 9.66
N ALA A 705 -3.09 32.98 9.40
CA ALA A 705 -2.04 33.13 10.40
C ALA A 705 -2.08 34.50 11.12
N GLY A 706 -2.46 35.56 10.42
CA GLY A 706 -2.55 36.92 10.99
C GLY A 706 -3.80 37.26 11.78
N ARG A 707 -4.90 36.54 11.60
CA ARG A 707 -6.17 36.80 12.33
C ARG A 707 -6.06 36.63 13.85
N GLY A 708 -5.09 35.86 14.32
CA GLY A 708 -4.83 35.67 15.76
C GLY A 708 -4.24 36.90 16.47
N GLU A 709 -3.56 37.82 15.76
CA GLU A 709 -2.99 39.05 16.33
C GLU A 709 -4.06 40.10 16.59
N ARG A 710 -5.02 40.28 15.67
CA ARG A 710 -6.06 41.34 15.77
C ARG A 710 -7.06 41.15 16.92
N ARG A 711 -7.25 39.92 17.42
CA ARG A 711 -8.14 39.63 18.56
C ARG A 711 -7.53 39.97 19.92
N ARG A 712 -6.24 40.35 20.00
CA ARG A 712 -5.58 40.82 21.23
C ARG A 712 -5.51 42.34 21.33
N MET A 713 -5.70 43.06 20.21
CA MET A 713 -5.69 44.53 20.21
C MET A 713 -7.12 45.14 20.37
N LYS A 714 -8.13 44.32 20.48
CA LYS A 714 -9.48 44.63 20.93
C LYS A 714 -9.78 43.93 22.25
#